data_2e1b8cef0c7945b63e862ea58b8fc751
#
_entry.id   2e1b8cef0c7945b63e862ea58b8fc751
#
_cell.length_a   1.000
_cell.length_b   1.000
_cell.length_c   1.000
_cell.angle_alpha   90.00
_cell.angle_beta   90.00
_cell.angle_gamma   90.00
#
_symmetry.space_group_name_H-M   'P 1'
#
loop_
_entity.id
_entity.type
_entity.pdbx_description
1 polymer ?
#
loop_
_entity_poly.entity_id
_entity_poly.type
_entity_poly.pdbx_seq_one_letter_code
_entity_poly.pdbx_strand_id
1 'polypeptide(L)'
;MKCCLILLLLVVVCPLANAQETEVVRTNVELVQTAVTVLDKKGNFVEGLKREQFELTVDGKPRPVAFFERIASGSPRELELATLPDPTNNATTTPTAAPPPRVPGRTIVFFLDDLHLSPDSMNRTRMMLKHFLDRDMNSKDNVAIATASGQVGFLEQFTNNRAVLDAAMSRLFPLPYDARGYGVGSTTKMTEYMALAIETSKSDSKVLNFYIEECMKGAGLVRVPLAKALLRASCETQAKSSARAILIQAAHITQTSYNSLESLMRSMKRMPGRKLAFFISDGFLLDAGPHAAAVRDKLDHVIDGAQRAGVVVYTIHAVGLVNSTYLDPGGQRPMDAQGRLDIASVGELEATQDALTGLADQTGGRALRSTNFFDGWVNNVLDETSNYYIVAWRPEKDEEKLPKFKHVKITVVDQPELTVRAPKGYVAGPAAAPAATTANTTKPKTPETELRDALSDFYPEDSLPTQLSLTYLNTPANGLVATSSIEISARDVTTIKLAGVVLNDKGKIASSFRNQLNVDSSKAGGSGSIFYNHHTPLAPGIYQFRVAARDEKSGRVGSAIQWIVIPDLAKSQLTLSSVLLGGQLLEDKYVQLSVNHTFPRASQLGYWVFVYNAKRDTNGNPQLTVQTQVLRDGQTVLSSPQRRVSSNGQDAERIPFGEELALKTLAPGKYDLKVIVTDGVAGKSAYQLADFIVK
;
A
#
# COMPACT_ATOMS: atom_id res chain seq x y z
N MET A 1 21.27 -71.36 75.68
CA MET A 1 20.93 -71.28 75.33
C MET A 1 20.89 -70.20 74.33
N LYS A 2 20.61 -70.48 73.12
CA LYS A 2 20.77 -69.55 71.98
C LYS A 2 19.42 -69.21 71.41
N CYS A 3 18.95 -67.98 71.49
CA CYS A 3 17.75 -67.50 70.81
C CYS A 3 18.16 -66.93 69.48
N CYS A 4 17.66 -67.50 68.36
CA CYS A 4 17.74 -66.91 67.01
C CYS A 4 16.61 -65.96 66.84
N LEU A 5 16.94 -64.71 66.48
CA LEU A 5 16.00 -63.66 66.06
C LEU A 5 15.94 -63.67 64.54
N ILE A 6 14.82 -64.04 63.96
CA ILE A 6 14.57 -63.95 62.52
C ILE A 6 13.91 -62.59 62.22
N LEU A 7 14.61 -61.80 61.49
CA LEU A 7 14.14 -60.47 61.00
C LEU A 7 13.46 -60.65 59.65
N LEU A 8 12.17 -60.43 59.61
CA LEU A 8 11.36 -60.55 58.38
C LEU A 8 11.44 -59.24 57.62
N LEU A 9 12.11 -59.23 56.47
CA LEU A 9 12.23 -58.05 55.59
C LEU A 9 11.01 -58.07 54.68
N LEU A 10 10.13 -57.04 54.85
CA LEU A 10 8.95 -56.83 54.01
C LEU A 10 9.38 -55.92 52.83
N VAL A 11 9.54 -56.57 51.66
CA VAL A 11 9.80 -55.82 50.40
C VAL A 11 8.45 -55.28 49.86
N VAL A 12 8.21 -53.99 49.96
CA VAL A 12 7.10 -53.30 49.30
C VAL A 12 7.47 -53.12 47.83
N VAL A 13 6.88 -53.93 46.94
CA VAL A 13 6.94 -53.73 45.49
C VAL A 13 5.96 -52.65 45.14
N CYS A 14 6.44 -51.47 44.88
CA CYS A 14 5.67 -50.38 44.26
C CYS A 14 5.58 -50.62 42.76
N PRO A 15 4.39 -50.70 42.13
CA PRO A 15 4.31 -50.79 40.68
C PRO A 15 4.67 -49.42 40.11
N LEU A 16 5.79 -49.34 39.38
CA LEU A 16 6.10 -48.22 38.47
C LEU A 16 5.01 -48.18 37.40
N ALA A 17 4.05 -47.29 37.57
CA ALA A 17 3.15 -46.89 36.50
C ALA A 17 3.99 -46.17 35.44
N ASN A 18 4.28 -46.86 34.33
CA ASN A 18 4.75 -46.22 33.12
C ASN A 18 3.66 -45.25 32.65
N ALA A 19 3.80 -43.95 32.93
CA ALA A 19 3.09 -42.94 32.23
C ALA A 19 3.59 -43.00 30.77
N GLN A 20 2.80 -43.59 29.89
CA GLN A 20 2.94 -43.35 28.44
C GLN A 20 2.73 -41.84 28.20
N GLU A 21 3.84 -41.14 28.06
CA GLU A 21 3.79 -39.83 27.38
C GLU A 21 3.24 -40.09 25.98
N THR A 22 1.99 -39.74 25.79
CA THR A 22 1.43 -39.59 24.45
C THR A 22 2.24 -38.51 23.77
N GLU A 23 3.23 -38.94 23.01
CA GLU A 23 3.97 -38.06 22.08
C GLU A 23 2.92 -37.50 21.13
N VAL A 24 2.47 -36.28 21.42
CA VAL A 24 1.64 -35.52 20.50
C VAL A 24 2.54 -35.16 19.33
N VAL A 25 2.54 -36.00 18.30
CA VAL A 25 3.16 -35.70 17.02
C VAL A 25 2.44 -34.49 16.45
N ARG A 26 2.93 -33.31 16.75
CA ARG A 26 2.50 -32.07 16.09
C ARG A 26 3.03 -32.13 14.67
N THR A 27 2.25 -32.65 13.76
CA THR A 27 2.51 -32.55 12.35
C THR A 27 2.20 -31.10 11.94
N ASN A 28 3.23 -30.28 11.77
CA ASN A 28 3.08 -28.97 11.13
C ASN A 28 2.63 -29.23 9.69
N VAL A 29 1.36 -29.02 9.42
CA VAL A 29 0.83 -29.07 8.06
C VAL A 29 0.68 -27.65 7.59
N GLU A 30 1.57 -27.24 6.71
CA GLU A 30 1.46 -25.95 6.02
C GLU A 30 0.18 -25.97 5.16
N LEU A 31 -0.74 -25.03 5.43
CA LEU A 31 -1.96 -24.86 4.62
C LEU A 31 -1.70 -23.81 3.55
N VAL A 32 -2.03 -24.15 2.31
CA VAL A 32 -2.16 -23.15 1.25
C VAL A 32 -3.50 -22.46 1.42
N GLN A 33 -3.50 -21.13 1.51
CA GLN A 33 -4.73 -20.34 1.67
C GLN A 33 -4.90 -19.33 0.54
N THR A 34 -6.14 -19.04 0.19
CA THR A 34 -6.49 -18.04 -0.81
C THR A 34 -7.75 -17.28 -0.44
N ALA A 35 -7.83 -16.01 -0.87
CA ALA A 35 -9.02 -15.20 -0.73
C ALA A 35 -9.95 -15.44 -1.93
N VAL A 36 -11.22 -15.70 -1.67
CA VAL A 36 -12.24 -15.99 -2.67
C VAL A 36 -13.39 -14.99 -2.53
N THR A 37 -13.68 -14.24 -3.57
CA THR A 37 -14.88 -13.38 -3.64
C THR A 37 -15.93 -14.07 -4.49
N VAL A 38 -17.14 -14.23 -3.95
CA VAL A 38 -18.27 -14.80 -4.69
C VAL A 38 -19.33 -13.73 -4.89
N LEU A 39 -19.70 -13.49 -6.14
CA LEU A 39 -20.60 -12.41 -6.54
C LEU A 39 -21.83 -12.96 -7.25
N ASP A 40 -22.97 -12.31 -7.02
CA ASP A 40 -24.21 -12.55 -7.77
C ASP A 40 -24.15 -11.91 -9.18
N LYS A 41 -25.21 -12.08 -9.98
CA LYS A 41 -25.32 -11.47 -11.33
C LYS A 41 -25.29 -9.95 -11.31
N LYS A 42 -25.56 -9.31 -10.16
CA LYS A 42 -25.54 -7.85 -10.00
C LYS A 42 -24.17 -7.34 -9.51
N GLY A 43 -23.24 -8.24 -9.21
CA GLY A 43 -21.92 -7.92 -8.69
C GLY A 43 -21.88 -7.75 -7.17
N ASN A 44 -22.93 -8.11 -6.43
CA ASN A 44 -22.94 -8.05 -4.97
C ASN A 44 -22.31 -9.31 -4.38
N PHE A 45 -21.63 -9.15 -3.25
CA PHE A 45 -21.06 -10.28 -2.52
C PHE A 45 -22.15 -11.20 -2.00
N VAL A 46 -22.01 -12.49 -2.23
CA VAL A 46 -22.95 -13.52 -1.76
C VAL A 46 -22.54 -13.98 -0.37
N GLU A 47 -23.39 -13.69 0.62
CA GLU A 47 -23.19 -14.09 2.01
C GLU A 47 -23.78 -15.47 2.32
N GLY A 48 -23.35 -16.08 3.42
CA GLY A 48 -23.97 -17.28 3.97
C GLY A 48 -23.60 -18.58 3.28
N LEU A 49 -22.68 -18.58 2.33
CA LEU A 49 -22.16 -19.81 1.73
C LEU A 49 -21.42 -20.64 2.78
N LYS A 50 -21.57 -21.97 2.68
CA LYS A 50 -20.94 -22.95 3.57
C LYS A 50 -19.75 -23.62 2.88
N ARG A 51 -18.83 -24.16 3.66
CA ARG A 51 -17.64 -24.87 3.17
C ARG A 51 -17.97 -25.96 2.16
N GLU A 52 -19.03 -26.72 2.41
CA GLU A 52 -19.47 -27.87 1.62
C GLU A 52 -19.97 -27.48 0.22
N GLN A 53 -20.29 -26.19 0.00
CA GLN A 53 -20.71 -25.67 -1.30
C GLN A 53 -19.52 -25.31 -2.20
N PHE A 54 -18.29 -25.34 -1.68
CA PHE A 54 -17.10 -25.02 -2.47
C PHE A 54 -16.43 -26.29 -2.98
N GLU A 55 -16.22 -26.35 -4.27
CA GLU A 55 -15.40 -27.35 -4.93
C GLU A 55 -14.06 -26.73 -5.33
N LEU A 56 -12.97 -27.35 -4.87
CA LEU A 56 -11.60 -26.94 -5.13
C LEU A 56 -10.87 -28.00 -5.92
N THR A 57 -10.24 -27.63 -7.02
CA THR A 57 -9.33 -28.50 -7.76
C THR A 57 -7.95 -27.86 -7.91
N VAL A 58 -6.89 -28.67 -7.80
CA VAL A 58 -5.50 -28.28 -8.05
C VAL A 58 -4.94 -29.17 -9.15
N ASP A 59 -4.48 -28.56 -10.26
CA ASP A 59 -4.09 -29.28 -11.49
C ASP A 59 -5.17 -30.29 -11.93
N GLY A 60 -6.44 -29.92 -11.82
CA GLY A 60 -7.59 -30.75 -12.17
C GLY A 60 -7.94 -31.84 -11.15
N LYS A 61 -7.18 -32.01 -10.06
CA LYS A 61 -7.47 -33.00 -9.02
C LYS A 61 -8.26 -32.35 -7.88
N PRO A 62 -9.39 -32.96 -7.45
CA PRO A 62 -10.18 -32.45 -6.31
C PRO A 62 -9.36 -32.42 -5.02
N ARG A 63 -9.54 -31.35 -4.23
CA ARG A 63 -8.92 -31.15 -2.91
C ARG A 63 -9.97 -30.81 -1.87
N PRO A 64 -9.95 -31.43 -0.69
CA PRO A 64 -10.84 -31.04 0.38
C PRO A 64 -10.46 -29.68 0.95
N VAL A 65 -11.46 -28.81 1.16
CA VAL A 65 -11.29 -27.56 1.88
C VAL A 65 -11.06 -27.84 3.36
N ALA A 66 -9.86 -27.54 3.85
CA ALA A 66 -9.47 -27.80 5.24
C ALA A 66 -9.89 -26.68 6.19
N PHE A 67 -9.85 -25.42 5.73
CA PHE A 67 -10.30 -24.25 6.49
C PHE A 67 -11.14 -23.35 5.61
N PHE A 68 -12.18 -22.75 6.22
CA PHE A 68 -13.12 -21.87 5.54
C PHE A 68 -13.67 -20.84 6.54
N GLU A 69 -13.58 -19.56 6.21
CA GLU A 69 -14.13 -18.48 7.03
C GLU A 69 -14.50 -17.28 6.15
N ARG A 70 -15.64 -16.61 6.47
CA ARG A 70 -15.98 -15.31 5.89
C ARG A 70 -15.27 -14.20 6.63
N ILE A 71 -14.61 -13.31 5.91
CA ILE A 71 -13.86 -12.19 6.45
C ILE A 71 -14.43 -10.88 5.89
N ALA A 72 -14.64 -9.90 6.78
CA ALA A 72 -14.83 -8.52 6.37
C ALA A 72 -13.46 -7.84 6.30
N SER A 73 -13.16 -7.20 5.18
CA SER A 73 -11.87 -6.52 4.96
C SER A 73 -11.67 -5.40 5.97
N GLY A 74 -10.48 -5.29 6.53
CA GLY A 74 -10.14 -4.32 7.58
C GLY A 74 -10.74 -4.66 8.95
N SER A 75 -11.21 -5.89 9.18
CA SER A 75 -11.74 -6.33 10.48
C SER A 75 -10.62 -6.79 11.43
N PRO A 76 -10.86 -6.76 12.76
CA PRO A 76 -9.92 -7.36 13.73
C PRO A 76 -9.62 -8.83 13.43
N ARG A 77 -10.61 -9.57 12.93
CA ARG A 77 -10.47 -10.99 12.60
C ARG A 77 -9.52 -11.22 11.43
N GLU A 78 -9.53 -10.36 10.42
CA GLU A 78 -8.56 -10.41 9.32
C GLU A 78 -7.13 -10.24 9.86
N LEU A 79 -6.94 -9.31 10.79
CA LEU A 79 -5.64 -9.08 11.41
C LEU A 79 -5.17 -10.27 12.25
N GLU A 80 -6.06 -10.85 13.07
CA GLU A 80 -5.75 -12.05 13.86
C GLU A 80 -5.28 -13.19 12.97
N LEU A 81 -5.98 -13.47 11.87
CA LEU A 81 -5.61 -14.52 10.93
C LEU A 81 -4.27 -14.23 10.22
N ALA A 82 -3.99 -12.96 9.94
CA ALA A 82 -2.74 -12.56 9.30
C ALA A 82 -1.53 -12.56 10.26
N THR A 83 -1.78 -12.48 11.58
CA THR A 83 -0.73 -12.47 12.61
C THR A 83 -0.54 -13.82 13.31
N LEU A 84 -1.27 -14.86 12.88
CA LEU A 84 -0.99 -16.22 13.35
C LEU A 84 0.47 -16.56 13.05
N PRO A 85 1.25 -17.03 14.05
CA PRO A 85 2.67 -17.31 13.85
C PRO A 85 2.84 -18.33 12.73
N ASP A 86 3.76 -18.04 11.83
CA ASP A 86 4.26 -19.02 10.87
C ASP A 86 4.82 -20.20 11.69
N PRO A 87 4.31 -21.41 11.52
CA PRO A 87 4.72 -22.56 12.33
C PRO A 87 6.22 -22.91 12.25
N THR A 88 6.97 -22.26 11.37
CA THR A 88 8.41 -22.41 11.23
C THR A 88 9.23 -21.56 12.22
N ASN A 89 8.64 -20.60 12.93
CA ASN A 89 9.31 -19.78 13.93
C ASN A 89 9.04 -20.31 15.35
N ASN A 90 9.98 -21.08 15.90
CA ASN A 90 10.00 -21.60 17.26
C ASN A 90 10.22 -20.50 18.33
N ALA A 91 9.49 -19.41 18.30
CA ALA A 91 9.46 -18.45 19.39
C ALA A 91 8.29 -18.75 20.32
N THR A 92 8.55 -19.48 21.40
CA THR A 92 7.63 -19.67 22.53
C THR A 92 7.39 -18.31 23.21
N THR A 93 6.44 -17.54 22.71
CA THR A 93 5.96 -16.36 23.41
C THR A 93 4.53 -16.60 23.87
N THR A 94 4.36 -16.70 25.18
CA THR A 94 3.06 -16.65 25.85
C THR A 94 2.37 -15.33 25.44
N PRO A 95 1.11 -15.35 24.97
CA PRO A 95 0.42 -14.12 24.59
C PRO A 95 0.12 -13.30 25.84
N THR A 96 0.99 -12.35 26.15
CA THR A 96 0.67 -11.28 27.09
C THR A 96 -0.21 -10.28 26.37
N ALA A 97 -1.35 -9.92 26.93
CA ALA A 97 -2.32 -8.98 26.37
C ALA A 97 -1.64 -7.62 26.04
N ALA A 98 -1.11 -7.52 24.85
CA ALA A 98 -0.70 -6.26 24.25
C ALA A 98 -1.96 -5.40 23.99
N PRO A 99 -1.87 -4.07 24.02
CA PRO A 99 -2.97 -3.23 23.56
C PRO A 99 -3.36 -3.68 22.16
N PRO A 100 -4.67 -3.72 21.84
CA PRO A 100 -5.12 -4.23 20.53
C PRO A 100 -4.37 -3.48 19.44
N PRO A 101 -3.73 -4.19 18.51
CA PRO A 101 -3.05 -3.55 17.39
C PRO A 101 -4.05 -2.64 16.67
N ARG A 102 -3.60 -1.49 16.20
CA ARG A 102 -4.46 -0.61 15.37
C ARG A 102 -4.94 -1.48 14.21
N VAL A 103 -6.26 -1.72 14.15
CA VAL A 103 -6.85 -2.47 13.05
C VAL A 103 -6.65 -1.63 11.79
N PRO A 104 -5.76 -2.03 10.86
CA PRO A 104 -5.61 -1.31 9.61
C PRO A 104 -6.91 -1.45 8.82
N GLY A 105 -7.28 -0.42 8.08
CA GLY A 105 -8.30 -0.51 7.06
C GLY A 105 -7.80 -1.28 5.83
N ARG A 106 -8.41 -1.02 4.69
CA ARG A 106 -7.98 -1.63 3.41
C ARG A 106 -6.56 -1.17 3.06
N THR A 107 -5.74 -2.08 2.54
CA THR A 107 -4.44 -1.76 1.95
C THR A 107 -4.60 -1.65 0.44
N ILE A 108 -4.41 -0.45 -0.10
CA ILE A 108 -4.68 -0.12 -1.50
C ILE A 108 -3.44 0.53 -2.11
N VAL A 109 -3.00 0.04 -3.27
CA VAL A 109 -1.96 0.71 -4.03
C VAL A 109 -2.45 1.05 -5.43
N PHE A 110 -2.24 2.28 -5.85
CA PHE A 110 -2.35 2.71 -7.23
C PHE A 110 -0.96 2.72 -7.84
N PHE A 111 -0.69 1.73 -8.69
CA PHE A 111 0.55 1.64 -9.42
C PHE A 111 0.33 2.16 -10.84
N LEU A 112 0.99 3.28 -11.14
CA LEU A 112 0.91 3.91 -12.44
C LEU A 112 2.07 3.45 -13.30
N ASP A 113 1.76 2.82 -14.41
CA ASP A 113 2.73 2.49 -15.45
C ASP A 113 3.02 3.73 -16.30
N ASP A 114 3.65 4.71 -15.68
CA ASP A 114 3.96 6.02 -16.27
C ASP A 114 4.97 5.93 -17.43
N LEU A 115 5.57 4.77 -17.63
CA LEU A 115 6.39 4.46 -18.80
C LEU A 115 5.54 4.15 -20.05
N HIS A 116 4.29 3.71 -19.88
CA HIS A 116 3.37 3.42 -20.98
C HIS A 116 2.16 4.38 -21.04
N LEU A 117 1.93 5.21 -20.00
CA LEU A 117 0.83 6.16 -19.99
C LEU A 117 1.08 7.35 -20.92
N SER A 118 0.13 7.64 -21.81
CA SER A 118 0.09 8.87 -22.58
C SER A 118 -0.25 10.08 -21.68
N PRO A 119 0.05 11.32 -22.13
CA PRO A 119 -0.31 12.52 -21.38
C PRO A 119 -1.79 12.59 -21.04
N ASP A 120 -2.67 12.21 -21.97
CA ASP A 120 -4.14 12.22 -21.75
C ASP A 120 -4.56 11.16 -20.74
N SER A 121 -3.98 9.95 -20.82
CA SER A 121 -4.23 8.89 -19.86
C SER A 121 -3.70 9.23 -18.46
N MET A 122 -2.55 9.89 -18.38
CA MET A 122 -2.02 10.40 -17.11
C MET A 122 -2.97 11.44 -16.50
N ASN A 123 -3.52 12.36 -17.29
CA ASN A 123 -4.47 13.35 -16.81
C ASN A 123 -5.77 12.69 -16.29
N ARG A 124 -6.32 11.71 -17.03
CA ARG A 124 -7.50 10.94 -16.57
C ARG A 124 -7.21 10.19 -15.27
N THR A 125 -6.05 9.57 -15.17
CA THR A 125 -5.60 8.86 -13.95
C THR A 125 -5.49 9.82 -12.76
N ARG A 126 -4.93 11.02 -12.94
CA ARG A 126 -4.86 12.05 -11.88
C ARG A 126 -6.25 12.50 -11.42
N MET A 127 -7.20 12.67 -12.34
CA MET A 127 -8.59 13.01 -11.99
C MET A 127 -9.25 11.89 -11.18
N MET A 128 -9.10 10.65 -11.61
CA MET A 128 -9.60 9.47 -10.89
C MET A 128 -8.99 9.37 -9.47
N LEU A 129 -7.66 9.50 -9.35
CA LEU A 129 -6.99 9.49 -8.05
C LEU A 129 -7.50 10.61 -7.14
N LYS A 130 -7.67 11.81 -7.69
CA LYS A 130 -8.23 12.94 -6.93
C LYS A 130 -9.65 12.64 -6.44
N HIS A 131 -10.49 12.09 -7.29
CA HIS A 131 -11.84 11.69 -6.92
C HIS A 131 -11.84 10.66 -5.79
N PHE A 132 -11.04 9.58 -5.93
CA PHE A 132 -10.88 8.55 -4.91
C PHE A 132 -10.43 9.16 -3.56
N LEU A 133 -9.39 9.97 -3.58
CA LEU A 133 -8.88 10.61 -2.38
C LEU A 133 -9.89 11.57 -1.73
N ASP A 134 -10.72 12.27 -2.52
CA ASP A 134 -11.68 13.24 -2.01
C ASP A 134 -12.96 12.60 -1.46
N ARG A 135 -13.38 11.44 -1.97
CA ARG A 135 -14.70 10.87 -1.72
C ARG A 135 -14.71 9.45 -1.17
N ASP A 136 -13.76 8.60 -1.61
CA ASP A 136 -13.88 7.16 -1.45
C ASP A 136 -12.88 6.59 -0.44
N MET A 137 -11.81 7.35 -0.15
CA MET A 137 -10.79 6.99 0.84
C MET A 137 -11.34 7.15 2.25
N ASN A 138 -11.30 6.07 3.03
CA ASN A 138 -11.62 6.10 4.45
C ASN A 138 -10.40 6.48 5.30
N SER A 139 -10.62 7.06 6.49
CA SER A 139 -9.55 7.42 7.44
C SER A 139 -8.71 6.22 7.91
N LYS A 140 -9.22 5.00 7.75
CA LYS A 140 -8.53 3.75 8.11
C LYS A 140 -7.74 3.16 6.95
N ASP A 141 -8.01 3.58 5.70
CA ASP A 141 -7.35 3.03 4.52
C ASP A 141 -5.86 3.40 4.52
N ASN A 142 -5.05 2.42 4.16
CA ASN A 142 -3.61 2.58 3.99
C ASN A 142 -3.32 2.56 2.48
N VAL A 143 -3.06 3.75 1.92
CA VAL A 143 -2.99 3.97 0.47
C VAL A 143 -1.57 4.33 0.07
N ALA A 144 -1.12 3.80 -1.07
CA ALA A 144 0.12 4.22 -1.72
C ALA A 144 -0.16 4.62 -3.18
N ILE A 145 0.60 5.61 -3.67
CA ILE A 145 0.69 5.95 -5.09
C ILE A 145 2.12 5.69 -5.51
N ALA A 146 2.32 4.71 -6.37
CA ALA A 146 3.62 4.29 -6.86
C ALA A 146 3.68 4.36 -8.40
N THR A 147 4.87 4.48 -8.95
CA THR A 147 5.08 4.62 -10.38
C THR A 147 6.14 3.64 -10.90
N ALA A 148 6.03 3.24 -12.16
CA ALA A 148 7.00 2.35 -12.80
C ALA A 148 8.39 2.99 -12.86
N SER A 149 8.46 4.31 -13.10
CA SER A 149 9.72 5.07 -13.17
C SER A 149 10.30 5.46 -11.82
N GLY A 150 9.50 5.37 -10.73
CA GLY A 150 9.89 5.86 -9.41
C GLY A 150 9.88 7.39 -9.28
N GLN A 151 9.18 8.14 -10.15
CA GLN A 151 9.18 9.61 -10.15
C GLN A 151 8.58 10.22 -8.87
N VAL A 152 7.68 9.53 -8.19
CA VAL A 152 7.12 9.97 -6.91
C VAL A 152 8.16 9.86 -5.78
N GLY A 153 9.09 8.90 -5.91
CA GLY A 153 10.26 8.76 -5.03
C GLY A 153 9.88 8.40 -3.61
N PHE A 154 10.42 9.12 -2.62
CA PHE A 154 10.23 8.77 -1.21
C PHE A 154 8.77 8.77 -0.74
N LEU A 155 7.86 9.45 -1.46
CA LEU A 155 6.43 9.47 -1.13
C LEU A 155 5.67 8.21 -1.61
N GLU A 156 6.32 7.27 -2.32
CA GLU A 156 5.75 5.98 -2.72
C GLU A 156 5.62 5.03 -1.51
N GLN A 157 4.93 5.47 -0.47
CA GLN A 157 4.77 4.71 0.77
C GLN A 157 3.30 4.64 1.17
N PHE A 158 2.94 3.55 1.82
CA PHE A 158 1.60 3.39 2.37
C PHE A 158 1.33 4.37 3.50
N THR A 159 0.25 5.11 3.40
CA THR A 159 -0.15 6.11 4.39
C THR A 159 -1.66 6.37 4.33
N ASN A 160 -2.23 6.80 5.45
CA ASN A 160 -3.56 7.39 5.51
C ASN A 160 -3.51 8.93 5.52
N ASN A 161 -2.31 9.52 5.47
CA ASN A 161 -2.13 10.96 5.48
C ASN A 161 -2.43 11.56 4.11
N ARG A 162 -3.57 12.24 4.01
CA ARG A 162 -4.06 12.86 2.79
C ARG A 162 -3.04 13.80 2.13
N ALA A 163 -2.36 14.63 2.92
CA ALA A 163 -1.42 15.62 2.37
C ALA A 163 -0.18 14.96 1.73
N VAL A 164 0.24 13.80 2.23
CA VAL A 164 1.32 13.00 1.62
C VAL A 164 0.86 12.46 0.27
N LEU A 165 -0.37 11.94 0.17
CA LEU A 165 -0.94 11.43 -1.07
C LEU A 165 -1.16 12.55 -2.11
N ASP A 166 -1.64 13.73 -1.68
CA ASP A 166 -1.76 14.90 -2.54
C ASP A 166 -0.38 15.36 -3.05
N ALA A 167 0.65 15.33 -2.22
CA ALA A 167 2.02 15.63 -2.62
C ALA A 167 2.60 14.59 -3.59
N ALA A 168 2.34 13.30 -3.36
CA ALA A 168 2.70 12.22 -4.28
C ALA A 168 2.03 12.43 -5.65
N MET A 169 0.72 12.71 -5.65
CA MET A 169 -0.05 12.99 -6.86
C MET A 169 0.47 14.23 -7.61
N SER A 170 0.94 15.27 -6.90
CA SER A 170 1.51 16.47 -7.52
C SER A 170 2.82 16.23 -8.27
N ARG A 171 3.50 15.11 -8.01
CA ARG A 171 4.74 14.70 -8.69
C ARG A 171 4.50 13.82 -9.92
N LEU A 172 3.25 13.47 -10.20
CA LEU A 172 2.91 12.69 -11.38
C LEU A 172 2.99 13.56 -12.63
N PHE A 173 3.93 13.28 -13.51
CA PHE A 173 4.08 13.94 -14.82
C PHE A 173 4.07 12.88 -15.91
N PRO A 174 3.51 13.20 -17.09
CA PRO A 174 3.69 12.35 -18.25
C PRO A 174 5.17 12.37 -18.62
N LEU A 175 5.78 11.19 -18.75
CA LEU A 175 7.15 11.10 -19.21
C LEU A 175 7.22 11.36 -20.73
N PRO A 176 8.30 12.00 -21.23
CA PRO A 176 8.43 12.32 -22.63
C PRO A 176 8.64 11.10 -23.55
N TYR A 177 8.50 9.89 -23.00
CA TYR A 177 8.65 8.66 -23.75
C TYR A 177 7.45 8.45 -24.66
N ASP A 178 7.69 8.58 -25.96
CA ASP A 178 6.71 8.24 -26.98
C ASP A 178 6.83 6.75 -27.32
N ALA A 179 6.22 5.90 -26.49
CA ALA A 179 6.14 4.46 -26.71
C ALA A 179 5.44 4.08 -28.02
N ARG A 180 4.76 5.03 -28.65
CA ARG A 180 3.83 4.78 -29.74
C ARG A 180 4.43 5.01 -31.12
N GLY A 181 5.66 5.46 -31.25
CA GLY A 181 6.22 5.61 -32.56
C GLY A 181 7.60 6.24 -32.65
N TYR A 182 8.48 5.50 -33.31
CA TYR A 182 9.75 6.01 -33.80
C TYR A 182 9.62 6.41 -35.26
N GLY A 183 10.16 7.55 -35.61
CA GLY A 183 10.20 7.97 -37.02
C GLY A 183 11.10 7.03 -37.82
N VAL A 184 10.56 6.46 -38.90
CA VAL A 184 11.33 5.79 -39.93
C VAL A 184 11.66 6.80 -41.02
N GLY A 185 12.89 7.27 -41.11
CA GLY A 185 13.31 8.26 -42.11
C GLY A 185 12.65 9.59 -41.90
N SER A 186 12.70 10.40 -41.10
CA SER A 186 12.34 11.79 -40.81
C SER A 186 10.89 12.12 -40.43
N THR A 187 9.83 11.36 -40.78
CA THR A 187 8.46 11.87 -40.55
C THR A 187 7.40 10.85 -40.12
N THR A 188 7.58 9.55 -40.37
CA THR A 188 6.51 8.57 -40.19
C THR A 188 6.73 7.72 -38.93
N LYS A 189 5.86 7.87 -37.93
CA LYS A 189 5.92 7.11 -36.70
C LYS A 189 5.44 5.67 -36.90
N MET A 190 6.09 4.70 -36.22
CA MET A 190 5.75 3.28 -36.22
C MET A 190 5.41 2.88 -34.78
N THR A 191 4.23 2.28 -34.58
CA THR A 191 3.86 1.74 -33.26
C THR A 191 4.54 0.40 -32.97
N GLU A 192 4.55 -0.01 -31.72
CA GLU A 192 5.07 -1.33 -31.31
C GLU A 192 4.34 -2.48 -32.03
N TYR A 193 3.03 -2.39 -32.17
CA TYR A 193 2.24 -3.41 -32.86
C TYR A 193 2.53 -3.44 -34.37
N MET A 194 2.74 -2.28 -34.99
CA MET A 194 3.16 -2.21 -36.39
C MET A 194 4.56 -2.79 -36.60
N ALA A 195 5.47 -2.54 -35.64
CA ALA A 195 6.80 -3.14 -35.62
C ALA A 195 6.73 -4.67 -35.51
N LEU A 196 5.86 -5.18 -34.63
CA LEU A 196 5.60 -6.62 -34.47
C LEU A 196 5.03 -7.21 -35.75
N ALA A 197 4.07 -6.55 -36.39
CA ALA A 197 3.50 -6.96 -37.66
C ALA A 197 4.55 -7.04 -38.80
N ILE A 198 5.54 -6.15 -38.79
CA ILE A 198 6.67 -6.17 -39.73
C ILE A 198 7.61 -7.35 -39.45
N GLU A 199 7.97 -7.60 -38.18
CA GLU A 199 8.93 -8.66 -37.81
C GLU A 199 8.34 -10.05 -37.95
N THR A 200 7.04 -10.24 -37.69
CA THR A 200 6.36 -11.55 -37.79
C THR A 200 5.85 -11.88 -39.18
N SER A 201 5.73 -10.89 -40.06
CA SER A 201 5.17 -11.07 -41.39
C SER A 201 6.20 -11.61 -42.39
N LYS A 202 5.74 -12.47 -43.27
CA LYS A 202 6.43 -12.77 -44.54
C LYS A 202 6.45 -11.52 -45.43
N SER A 203 7.34 -11.45 -46.44
CA SER A 203 7.69 -10.29 -47.25
C SER A 203 6.56 -9.48 -47.92
N ASP A 204 5.29 -9.86 -47.74
CA ASP A 204 4.11 -9.25 -48.35
C ASP A 204 3.16 -8.53 -47.35
N SER A 205 3.72 -8.10 -46.23
CA SER A 205 2.95 -7.37 -45.20
C SER A 205 2.50 -6.02 -45.71
N LYS A 206 1.18 -5.74 -45.59
CA LYS A 206 0.59 -4.42 -45.89
C LYS A 206 1.26 -3.31 -45.08
N VAL A 207 1.58 -3.58 -43.82
CA VAL A 207 2.25 -2.63 -42.93
C VAL A 207 3.67 -2.34 -43.41
N LEU A 208 4.46 -3.38 -43.74
CA LEU A 208 5.80 -3.21 -44.27
C LEU A 208 5.80 -2.41 -45.59
N ASN A 209 4.90 -2.74 -46.49
CA ASN A 209 4.78 -2.04 -47.78
C ASN A 209 4.44 -0.55 -47.60
N PHE A 210 3.58 -0.22 -46.61
CA PHE A 210 3.30 1.16 -46.26
C PHE A 210 4.57 1.93 -45.88
N TYR A 211 5.41 1.41 -44.98
CA TYR A 211 6.63 2.08 -44.54
C TYR A 211 7.69 2.15 -45.62
N ILE A 212 7.77 1.13 -46.50
CA ILE A 212 8.64 1.18 -47.69
C ILE A 212 8.21 2.33 -48.62
N GLU A 213 6.92 2.46 -48.90
CA GLU A 213 6.39 3.54 -49.76
C GLU A 213 6.62 4.92 -49.19
N GLU A 214 6.41 5.09 -47.88
CA GLU A 214 6.68 6.36 -47.20
C GLU A 214 8.17 6.74 -47.25
N CYS A 215 9.07 5.78 -47.02
CA CYS A 215 10.50 5.97 -47.15
C CYS A 215 10.87 6.40 -48.57
N MET A 216 10.31 5.71 -49.58
CA MET A 216 10.57 6.02 -50.97
C MET A 216 10.04 7.39 -51.41
N LYS A 217 8.89 7.85 -50.86
CA LYS A 217 8.37 9.20 -51.07
C LYS A 217 9.33 10.27 -50.55
N GLY A 218 9.91 10.05 -49.35
CA GLY A 218 10.89 10.94 -48.75
C GLY A 218 12.19 11.09 -49.54
N ALA A 219 12.57 10.07 -50.32
CA ALA A 219 13.79 10.08 -51.13
C ALA A 219 13.64 10.79 -52.51
N GLY A 220 12.43 11.20 -52.88
CA GLY A 220 12.15 11.91 -54.14
C GLY A 220 11.93 11.02 -55.34
N LEU A 221 11.77 11.65 -56.54
CA LEU A 221 11.46 10.94 -57.79
C LEU A 221 12.70 10.26 -58.38
N VAL A 222 12.78 8.93 -58.22
CA VAL A 222 13.81 8.10 -58.88
C VAL A 222 13.22 7.50 -60.16
N ARG A 223 13.73 7.92 -61.34
CA ARG A 223 13.21 7.53 -62.67
C ARG A 223 13.86 6.27 -63.23
N VAL A 224 15.07 5.89 -62.76
CA VAL A 224 15.81 4.75 -63.25
C VAL A 224 15.32 3.45 -62.58
N PRO A 225 14.85 2.44 -63.31
CA PRO A 225 14.27 1.22 -62.71
C PRO A 225 15.20 0.49 -61.72
N LEU A 226 16.49 0.37 -62.04
CA LEU A 226 17.47 -0.26 -61.15
C LEU A 226 17.66 0.55 -59.85
N ALA A 227 17.79 1.87 -59.98
CA ALA A 227 17.93 2.75 -58.81
C ALA A 227 16.66 2.72 -57.94
N LYS A 228 15.47 2.62 -58.53
CA LYS A 228 14.20 2.43 -57.81
C LYS A 228 14.16 1.11 -57.04
N ALA A 229 14.64 0.00 -57.66
CA ALA A 229 14.70 -1.30 -57.00
C ALA A 229 15.68 -1.30 -55.81
N LEU A 230 16.87 -0.70 -55.98
CA LEU A 230 17.86 -0.55 -54.92
C LEU A 230 17.35 0.32 -53.77
N LEU A 231 16.67 1.44 -54.08
CA LEU A 231 16.05 2.29 -53.09
C LEU A 231 14.95 1.54 -52.28
N ARG A 232 14.10 0.77 -52.97
CA ARG A 232 13.09 -0.07 -52.32
C ARG A 232 13.72 -1.06 -51.35
N ALA A 233 14.77 -1.78 -51.75
CA ALA A 233 15.49 -2.72 -50.90
C ALA A 233 16.14 -2.03 -49.69
N SER A 234 16.69 -0.83 -49.87
CA SER A 234 17.24 -0.03 -48.79
C SER A 234 16.14 0.40 -47.81
N CYS A 235 14.98 0.89 -48.30
CA CYS A 235 13.84 1.28 -47.49
C CYS A 235 13.24 0.08 -46.72
N GLU A 236 13.21 -1.11 -47.34
CA GLU A 236 12.79 -2.34 -46.67
C GLU A 236 13.71 -2.70 -45.49
N THR A 237 15.03 -2.67 -45.75
CA THR A 237 16.03 -2.91 -44.69
C THR A 237 15.91 -1.92 -43.54
N GLN A 238 15.71 -0.64 -43.86
CA GLN A 238 15.53 0.41 -42.88
C GLN A 238 14.24 0.20 -42.04
N ALA A 239 13.11 -0.10 -42.69
CA ALA A 239 11.86 -0.37 -42.00
C ALA A 239 11.98 -1.58 -41.03
N LYS A 240 12.60 -2.68 -41.48
CA LYS A 240 12.84 -3.85 -40.63
C LYS A 240 13.80 -3.59 -39.48
N SER A 241 14.87 -2.82 -39.70
CA SER A 241 15.81 -2.48 -38.62
C SER A 241 15.17 -1.55 -37.58
N SER A 242 14.36 -0.60 -38.01
CA SER A 242 13.60 0.28 -37.12
C SER A 242 12.56 -0.51 -36.29
N ALA A 243 11.85 -1.45 -36.94
CA ALA A 243 10.89 -2.32 -36.26
C ALA A 243 11.56 -3.12 -35.13
N ARG A 244 12.73 -3.70 -35.40
CA ARG A 244 13.52 -4.42 -34.37
C ARG A 244 13.96 -3.52 -33.22
N ALA A 245 14.45 -2.34 -33.54
CA ALA A 245 14.87 -1.37 -32.52
C ALA A 245 13.69 -0.99 -31.60
N ILE A 246 12.51 -0.76 -32.17
CA ILE A 246 11.27 -0.45 -31.41
C ILE A 246 10.92 -1.62 -30.50
N LEU A 247 10.91 -2.87 -30.99
CA LEU A 247 10.56 -4.03 -30.18
C LEU A 247 11.55 -4.30 -29.05
N ILE A 248 12.84 -4.08 -29.26
CA ILE A 248 13.88 -4.20 -28.22
C ILE A 248 13.61 -3.18 -27.12
N GLN A 249 13.34 -1.93 -27.49
CA GLN A 249 13.09 -0.86 -26.54
C GLN A 249 11.77 -1.07 -25.78
N ALA A 250 10.69 -1.45 -26.46
CA ALA A 250 9.41 -1.79 -25.85
C ALA A 250 9.57 -2.90 -24.81
N ALA A 251 10.25 -4.00 -25.16
CA ALA A 251 10.51 -5.07 -24.20
C ALA A 251 11.31 -4.60 -22.97
N HIS A 252 12.32 -3.75 -23.16
CA HIS A 252 13.10 -3.20 -22.04
C HIS A 252 12.24 -2.34 -21.09
N ILE A 253 11.34 -1.54 -21.63
CA ILE A 253 10.46 -0.66 -20.85
C ILE A 253 9.43 -1.48 -20.08
N THR A 254 8.78 -2.44 -20.74
CA THR A 254 7.86 -3.36 -20.09
C THR A 254 8.54 -4.16 -18.96
N GLN A 255 9.78 -4.64 -19.18
CA GLN A 255 10.55 -5.30 -18.12
C GLN A 255 10.85 -4.34 -16.95
N THR A 256 11.14 -3.06 -17.22
CA THR A 256 11.37 -2.06 -16.17
C THR A 256 10.11 -1.83 -15.34
N SER A 257 8.95 -1.70 -15.98
CA SER A 257 7.66 -1.58 -15.32
C SER A 257 7.37 -2.81 -14.44
N TYR A 258 7.58 -4.01 -14.96
CA TYR A 258 7.40 -5.24 -14.19
C TYR A 258 8.38 -5.41 -13.03
N ASN A 259 9.64 -5.00 -13.18
CA ASN A 259 10.62 -5.03 -12.08
C ASN A 259 10.19 -4.13 -10.92
N SER A 260 9.67 -2.92 -11.23
CA SER A 260 9.13 -2.00 -10.23
C SER A 260 7.90 -2.59 -9.54
N LEU A 261 6.98 -3.17 -10.31
CA LEU A 261 5.77 -3.82 -9.78
C LEU A 261 6.12 -5.05 -8.91
N GLU A 262 7.05 -5.90 -9.33
CA GLU A 262 7.54 -7.05 -8.56
C GLU A 262 8.18 -6.61 -7.23
N SER A 263 8.97 -5.53 -7.25
CA SER A 263 9.56 -4.95 -6.04
C SER A 263 8.49 -4.47 -5.07
N LEU A 264 7.44 -3.83 -5.58
CA LEU A 264 6.29 -3.42 -4.79
C LEU A 264 5.57 -4.64 -4.17
N MET A 265 5.28 -5.70 -4.96
CA MET A 265 4.65 -6.92 -4.44
C MET A 265 5.47 -7.54 -3.31
N ARG A 266 6.79 -7.60 -3.44
CA ARG A 266 7.68 -8.09 -2.38
C ARG A 266 7.60 -7.25 -1.11
N SER A 267 7.53 -5.93 -1.23
CA SER A 267 7.42 -5.03 -0.07
C SER A 267 6.09 -5.21 0.68
N MET A 268 5.01 -5.53 -0.05
CA MET A 268 3.68 -5.75 0.52
C MET A 268 3.54 -7.10 1.24
N LYS A 269 4.46 -8.05 1.05
CA LYS A 269 4.37 -9.39 1.68
C LYS A 269 4.26 -9.33 3.20
N ARG A 270 4.93 -8.37 3.85
CA ARG A 270 4.92 -8.21 5.32
C ARG A 270 3.65 -7.53 5.84
N MET A 271 2.84 -6.93 4.98
CA MET A 271 1.63 -6.26 5.40
C MET A 271 0.52 -7.29 5.68
N PRO A 272 -0.24 -7.14 6.77
CA PRO A 272 -1.33 -8.07 7.09
C PRO A 272 -2.53 -7.88 6.15
N GLY A 273 -3.39 -8.89 6.09
CA GLY A 273 -4.67 -8.85 5.39
C GLY A 273 -4.57 -8.88 3.87
N ARG A 274 -5.73 -8.74 3.22
CA ARG A 274 -5.86 -8.65 1.76
C ARG A 274 -5.40 -7.28 1.26
N LYS A 275 -4.66 -7.27 0.16
CA LYS A 275 -4.15 -6.05 -0.46
C LYS A 275 -4.70 -5.92 -1.87
N LEU A 276 -5.07 -4.71 -2.25
CA LEU A 276 -5.58 -4.37 -3.57
C LEU A 276 -4.56 -3.52 -4.32
N ALA A 277 -4.20 -3.94 -5.51
CA ALA A 277 -3.33 -3.17 -6.40
C ALA A 277 -4.09 -2.79 -7.67
N PHE A 278 -4.22 -1.49 -7.93
CA PHE A 278 -4.75 -0.96 -9.19
C PHE A 278 -3.58 -0.66 -10.11
N PHE A 279 -3.37 -1.50 -11.11
CA PHE A 279 -2.35 -1.31 -12.14
C PHE A 279 -2.96 -0.51 -13.30
N ILE A 280 -2.44 0.67 -13.57
CA ILE A 280 -2.99 1.64 -14.52
C ILE A 280 -1.98 1.85 -15.64
N SER A 281 -2.35 1.47 -16.87
CA SER A 281 -1.47 1.52 -18.04
C SER A 281 -2.28 1.73 -19.32
N ASP A 282 -1.65 2.25 -20.36
CA ASP A 282 -2.21 2.22 -21.72
C ASP A 282 -2.01 0.85 -22.39
N GLY A 283 -1.45 -0.10 -21.65
CA GLY A 283 -1.15 -1.46 -22.11
C GLY A 283 0.19 -1.58 -22.81
N PHE A 284 0.58 -2.80 -23.07
CA PHE A 284 1.84 -3.18 -23.72
C PHE A 284 1.70 -4.55 -24.37
N LEU A 285 2.66 -4.90 -25.24
CA LEU A 285 2.63 -6.18 -25.92
C LEU A 285 3.34 -7.28 -25.11
N LEU A 286 2.66 -8.41 -24.90
CA LEU A 286 3.28 -9.62 -24.35
C LEU A 286 4.16 -10.32 -25.38
N ASP A 287 3.76 -10.25 -26.66
CA ASP A 287 4.52 -10.81 -27.78
C ASP A 287 5.33 -9.69 -28.44
N ALA A 288 6.46 -9.31 -27.82
CA ALA A 288 7.40 -8.34 -28.38
C ALA A 288 8.49 -9.03 -29.23
N GLY A 289 8.09 -9.91 -30.14
CA GLY A 289 9.00 -10.59 -31.04
C GLY A 289 10.10 -11.41 -30.33
N PRO A 290 11.38 -11.19 -30.60
CA PRO A 290 12.47 -11.99 -30.03
C PRO A 290 12.58 -11.95 -28.51
N HIS A 291 11.98 -10.95 -27.87
CA HIS A 291 12.04 -10.72 -26.43
C HIS A 291 10.76 -11.16 -25.69
N ALA A 292 9.77 -11.72 -26.39
CA ALA A 292 8.49 -12.16 -25.83
C ALA A 292 8.64 -13.11 -24.62
N ALA A 293 9.56 -14.08 -24.72
CA ALA A 293 9.82 -15.03 -23.64
C ALA A 293 10.27 -14.33 -22.35
N ALA A 294 11.17 -13.35 -22.44
CA ALA A 294 11.67 -12.61 -21.27
C ALA A 294 10.59 -11.70 -20.65
N VAL A 295 9.70 -11.12 -21.46
CA VAL A 295 8.57 -10.32 -20.97
C VAL A 295 7.55 -11.19 -20.23
N ARG A 296 7.23 -12.37 -20.78
CA ARG A 296 6.31 -13.33 -20.15
C ARG A 296 6.87 -13.89 -18.84
N ASP A 297 8.15 -14.28 -18.82
CA ASP A 297 8.82 -14.74 -17.61
C ASP A 297 8.74 -13.68 -16.48
N LYS A 298 8.94 -12.40 -16.83
CA LYS A 298 8.77 -11.31 -15.85
C LYS A 298 7.34 -11.14 -15.38
N LEU A 299 6.34 -11.29 -16.25
CA LEU A 299 4.93 -11.28 -15.87
C LEU A 299 4.62 -12.42 -14.87
N ASP A 300 5.14 -13.63 -15.14
CA ASP A 300 4.96 -14.78 -14.25
C ASP A 300 5.57 -14.51 -12.86
N HIS A 301 6.73 -13.86 -12.78
CA HIS A 301 7.33 -13.43 -11.52
C HIS A 301 6.48 -12.40 -10.76
N VAL A 302 5.88 -11.44 -11.47
CA VAL A 302 4.96 -10.48 -10.86
C VAL A 302 3.72 -11.18 -10.30
N ILE A 303 3.14 -12.10 -11.05
CA ILE A 303 1.96 -12.89 -10.63
C ILE A 303 2.30 -13.73 -9.39
N ASP A 304 3.42 -14.46 -9.41
CA ASP A 304 3.89 -15.23 -8.23
C ASP A 304 4.11 -14.32 -7.02
N GLY A 305 4.78 -13.19 -7.21
CA GLY A 305 4.99 -12.20 -6.15
C GLY A 305 3.69 -11.67 -5.56
N ALA A 306 2.71 -11.34 -6.39
CA ALA A 306 1.39 -10.88 -5.96
C ALA A 306 0.64 -11.95 -5.16
N GLN A 307 0.62 -13.19 -5.63
CA GLN A 307 -0.03 -14.32 -4.97
C GLN A 307 0.59 -14.60 -3.60
N ARG A 308 1.93 -14.67 -3.51
CA ARG A 308 2.64 -14.85 -2.23
C ARG A 308 2.46 -13.71 -1.25
N ALA A 309 2.24 -12.49 -1.76
CA ALA A 309 1.96 -11.33 -0.93
C ALA A 309 0.48 -11.19 -0.55
N GLY A 310 -0.43 -12.00 -1.08
CA GLY A 310 -1.87 -11.86 -0.91
C GLY A 310 -2.42 -10.59 -1.57
N VAL A 311 -1.81 -10.18 -2.69
CA VAL A 311 -2.21 -9.00 -3.47
C VAL A 311 -3.10 -9.44 -4.62
N VAL A 312 -4.28 -8.80 -4.74
CA VAL A 312 -5.16 -8.94 -5.90
C VAL A 312 -4.95 -7.74 -6.81
N VAL A 313 -4.58 -8.00 -8.06
CA VAL A 313 -4.30 -6.94 -9.04
C VAL A 313 -5.56 -6.69 -9.89
N TYR A 314 -6.00 -5.45 -9.89
CA TYR A 314 -7.03 -4.91 -10.77
C TYR A 314 -6.35 -4.02 -11.80
N THR A 315 -6.65 -4.19 -13.08
CA THR A 315 -5.99 -3.43 -14.13
C THR A 315 -6.95 -2.44 -14.79
N ILE A 316 -6.45 -1.26 -15.11
CA ILE A 316 -7.18 -0.20 -15.81
C ILE A 316 -6.46 0.11 -17.10
N HIS A 317 -7.10 -0.16 -18.24
CA HIS A 317 -6.65 0.30 -19.54
C HIS A 317 -7.00 1.78 -19.69
N ALA A 318 -6.01 2.65 -19.44
CA ALA A 318 -6.22 4.08 -19.24
C ALA A 318 -6.48 4.86 -20.56
N VAL A 319 -6.33 4.22 -21.72
CA VAL A 319 -6.73 4.80 -23.02
C VAL A 319 -8.20 5.18 -23.05
N GLY A 320 -9.05 4.43 -22.31
CA GLY A 320 -10.47 4.67 -22.25
C GLY A 320 -11.25 4.23 -23.51
N LEU A 321 -12.35 4.91 -23.81
CA LEU A 321 -13.12 4.71 -25.04
C LEU A 321 -12.36 5.29 -26.23
N VAL A 322 -12.07 4.43 -27.20
CA VAL A 322 -11.52 4.83 -28.50
C VAL A 322 -12.66 4.85 -29.51
N ASN A 323 -13.15 6.03 -29.85
CA ASN A 323 -14.32 6.18 -30.73
C ASN A 323 -14.02 5.96 -32.22
N SER A 324 -12.78 5.96 -32.62
CA SER A 324 -12.40 5.68 -34.01
C SER A 324 -10.88 5.44 -34.12
N THR A 325 -10.52 4.50 -34.98
CA THR A 325 -9.14 4.19 -35.33
C THR A 325 -8.45 5.33 -36.08
N TYR A 326 -9.20 6.33 -36.56
CA TYR A 326 -8.71 7.45 -37.35
C TYR A 326 -8.44 8.76 -36.60
N LEU A 327 -9.00 8.91 -35.41
CA LEU A 327 -8.94 10.18 -34.68
C LEU A 327 -8.10 10.00 -33.40
N ASP A 328 -6.78 9.95 -33.56
CA ASP A 328 -5.87 10.30 -32.47
C ASP A 328 -5.80 11.84 -32.45
N PRO A 329 -6.34 12.51 -31.39
CA PRO A 329 -6.28 13.98 -31.26
C PRO A 329 -4.86 14.54 -31.24
N GLY A 330 -3.88 13.66 -30.95
CA GLY A 330 -2.44 14.03 -30.95
C GLY A 330 -1.76 13.97 -32.31
N GLY A 331 -2.45 13.57 -33.40
CA GLY A 331 -1.87 13.51 -34.75
C GLY A 331 -0.66 12.59 -34.91
N GLN A 332 -0.56 11.58 -34.07
CA GLN A 332 0.66 10.75 -33.96
C GLN A 332 0.67 9.57 -34.91
N ARG A 333 -0.48 9.18 -35.47
CA ARG A 333 -0.55 8.06 -36.41
C ARG A 333 -0.35 8.51 -37.85
N PRO A 334 0.42 7.76 -38.66
CA PRO A 334 0.57 8.07 -40.06
C PRO A 334 -0.78 7.96 -40.79
N MET A 335 -1.09 8.91 -41.65
CA MET A 335 -2.28 8.84 -42.49
C MET A 335 -2.08 7.79 -43.59
N ASP A 336 -2.93 6.78 -43.65
CA ASP A 336 -2.95 5.78 -44.70
C ASP A 336 -4.28 5.84 -45.48
N ALA A 337 -4.27 6.54 -46.61
CA ALA A 337 -5.45 6.68 -47.46
C ALA A 337 -5.97 5.34 -48.04
N GLN A 338 -5.19 4.26 -47.95
CA GLN A 338 -5.53 2.92 -48.46
C GLN A 338 -6.04 1.99 -47.33
N GLY A 339 -6.09 2.45 -46.08
CA GLY A 339 -6.59 1.65 -44.95
C GLY A 339 -5.72 0.45 -44.54
N ARG A 340 -4.45 0.41 -44.94
CA ARG A 340 -3.54 -0.73 -44.65
C ARG A 340 -3.20 -0.83 -43.18
N LEU A 341 -3.25 0.31 -42.45
CA LEU A 341 -2.93 0.38 -41.03
C LEU A 341 -4.14 0.16 -40.13
N ASP A 342 -5.37 0.11 -40.67
CA ASP A 342 -6.60 0.00 -39.87
C ASP A 342 -6.66 -1.31 -39.08
N ILE A 343 -6.35 -2.43 -39.75
CA ILE A 343 -6.33 -3.75 -39.11
C ILE A 343 -5.25 -3.80 -38.01
N ALA A 344 -4.09 -3.17 -38.26
CA ALA A 344 -3.04 -3.07 -37.25
C ALA A 344 -3.51 -2.26 -36.02
N SER A 345 -4.30 -1.22 -36.21
CA SER A 345 -4.80 -0.41 -35.10
C SER A 345 -5.80 -1.15 -34.20
N VAL A 346 -6.68 -1.95 -34.78
CA VAL A 346 -7.59 -2.82 -34.01
C VAL A 346 -6.83 -3.90 -33.24
N GLY A 347 -5.89 -4.57 -33.90
CA GLY A 347 -5.06 -5.60 -33.27
C GLY A 347 -4.17 -5.05 -32.16
N GLU A 348 -3.71 -3.79 -32.27
CA GLU A 348 -2.95 -3.11 -31.23
C GLU A 348 -3.80 -2.92 -29.96
N LEU A 349 -5.04 -2.46 -30.10
CA LEU A 349 -5.95 -2.28 -28.97
C LEU A 349 -6.23 -3.59 -28.25
N GLU A 350 -6.48 -4.68 -28.99
CA GLU A 350 -6.72 -5.99 -28.41
C GLU A 350 -5.47 -6.53 -27.70
N ALA A 351 -4.31 -6.49 -28.36
CA ALA A 351 -3.06 -7.02 -27.81
C ALA A 351 -2.61 -6.30 -26.54
N THR A 352 -2.80 -4.98 -26.44
CA THR A 352 -2.46 -4.19 -25.24
C THR A 352 -3.42 -4.48 -24.08
N GLN A 353 -4.69 -4.75 -24.36
CA GLN A 353 -5.69 -5.14 -23.35
C GLN A 353 -5.50 -6.57 -22.84
N ASP A 354 -5.01 -7.49 -23.66
CA ASP A 354 -4.82 -8.89 -23.27
C ASP A 354 -3.77 -9.04 -22.17
N ALA A 355 -2.69 -8.28 -22.24
CA ALA A 355 -1.66 -8.25 -21.22
C ALA A 355 -2.22 -7.85 -19.84
N LEU A 356 -3.02 -6.78 -19.82
CA LEU A 356 -3.67 -6.28 -18.60
C LEU A 356 -4.71 -7.27 -18.06
N THR A 357 -5.48 -7.88 -18.96
CA THR A 357 -6.48 -8.89 -18.59
C THR A 357 -5.81 -10.12 -17.97
N GLY A 358 -4.71 -10.62 -18.57
CA GLY A 358 -3.96 -11.75 -18.06
C GLY A 358 -3.44 -11.52 -16.64
N LEU A 359 -2.83 -10.36 -16.35
CA LEU A 359 -2.32 -10.01 -15.03
C LEU A 359 -3.43 -9.98 -13.98
N ALA A 360 -4.56 -9.33 -14.29
CA ALA A 360 -5.69 -9.24 -13.37
C ALA A 360 -6.30 -10.63 -13.09
N ASP A 361 -6.61 -11.36 -14.12
CA ASP A 361 -7.25 -12.68 -14.02
C ASP A 361 -6.44 -13.70 -13.23
N GLN A 362 -5.11 -13.73 -13.43
CA GLN A 362 -4.23 -14.68 -12.74
C GLN A 362 -4.14 -14.40 -11.24
N THR A 363 -4.31 -13.15 -10.83
CA THR A 363 -4.26 -12.74 -9.41
C THR A 363 -5.65 -12.70 -8.74
N GLY A 364 -6.72 -13.04 -9.46
CA GLY A 364 -8.09 -13.07 -8.94
C GLY A 364 -8.82 -11.72 -8.99
N GLY A 365 -8.28 -10.73 -9.71
CA GLY A 365 -8.90 -9.46 -9.99
C GLY A 365 -9.66 -9.43 -11.32
N ARG A 366 -9.81 -8.25 -11.88
CA ARG A 366 -10.42 -8.03 -13.22
C ARG A 366 -9.85 -6.78 -13.90
N ALA A 367 -9.93 -6.76 -15.22
CA ALA A 367 -9.51 -5.64 -16.02
C ALA A 367 -10.68 -4.71 -16.38
N LEU A 368 -10.46 -3.40 -16.30
CA LEU A 368 -11.31 -2.38 -16.88
C LEU A 368 -10.82 -2.05 -18.28
N ARG A 369 -11.69 -2.18 -19.28
CA ARG A 369 -11.39 -1.97 -20.68
C ARG A 369 -12.48 -1.16 -21.38
N SER A 370 -12.09 -0.39 -22.38
CA SER A 370 -12.99 0.29 -23.31
C SER A 370 -14.12 1.11 -22.65
N THR A 371 -13.77 1.87 -21.60
CA THR A 371 -14.69 2.75 -20.89
C THR A 371 -13.95 3.93 -20.28
N ASN A 372 -14.64 5.05 -20.08
CA ASN A 372 -14.13 6.22 -19.36
C ASN A 372 -14.66 6.32 -17.93
N PHE A 373 -15.40 5.31 -17.46
CA PHE A 373 -16.01 5.28 -16.13
C PHE A 373 -15.05 4.69 -15.10
N PHE A 374 -13.92 5.35 -14.87
CA PHE A 374 -12.87 4.86 -13.97
C PHE A 374 -13.28 4.96 -12.49
N ASP A 375 -13.83 6.10 -12.08
CA ASP A 375 -14.18 6.37 -10.67
C ASP A 375 -15.19 5.36 -10.13
N GLY A 376 -16.32 5.20 -10.83
CA GLY A 376 -17.35 4.23 -10.41
C GLY A 376 -16.88 2.79 -10.46
N TRP A 377 -15.92 2.46 -11.35
CA TRP A 377 -15.35 1.12 -11.38
C TRP A 377 -14.44 0.84 -10.19
N VAL A 378 -13.62 1.81 -9.76
CA VAL A 378 -12.80 1.69 -8.55
C VAL A 378 -13.70 1.46 -7.34
N ASN A 379 -14.78 2.24 -7.19
CA ASN A 379 -15.73 2.07 -6.11
C ASN A 379 -16.40 0.69 -6.12
N ASN A 380 -16.84 0.21 -7.29
CA ASN A 380 -17.41 -1.13 -7.42
C ASN A 380 -16.41 -2.21 -6.98
N VAL A 381 -15.11 -2.06 -7.31
CA VAL A 381 -14.06 -2.98 -6.85
C VAL A 381 -13.90 -2.94 -5.34
N LEU A 382 -13.92 -1.75 -4.74
CA LEU A 382 -13.79 -1.59 -3.28
C LEU A 382 -14.98 -2.20 -2.55
N ASP A 383 -16.20 -2.07 -3.10
CA ASP A 383 -17.41 -2.65 -2.53
C ASP A 383 -17.41 -4.19 -2.66
N GLU A 384 -17.13 -4.73 -3.86
CA GLU A 384 -17.07 -6.19 -4.08
C GLU A 384 -15.98 -6.88 -3.28
N THR A 385 -14.92 -6.14 -2.88
CA THR A 385 -13.80 -6.67 -2.09
C THR A 385 -13.91 -6.40 -0.59
N SER A 386 -14.98 -5.73 -0.15
CA SER A 386 -15.23 -5.44 1.27
C SER A 386 -15.46 -6.71 2.10
N ASN A 387 -15.91 -7.78 1.47
CA ASN A 387 -16.06 -9.10 2.06
C ASN A 387 -15.44 -10.18 1.17
N TYR A 388 -14.92 -11.25 1.77
CA TYR A 388 -14.40 -12.40 1.04
C TYR A 388 -14.38 -13.64 1.93
N TYR A 389 -14.23 -14.80 1.30
CA TYR A 389 -14.01 -16.07 1.99
C TYR A 389 -12.52 -16.41 1.96
N ILE A 390 -11.98 -16.86 3.10
CA ILE A 390 -10.69 -17.57 3.12
C ILE A 390 -10.98 -19.04 2.91
N VAL A 391 -10.34 -19.60 1.89
CA VAL A 391 -10.37 -21.03 1.59
C VAL A 391 -8.96 -21.55 1.71
N ALA A 392 -8.74 -22.58 2.54
CA ALA A 392 -7.42 -23.19 2.66
C ALA A 392 -7.49 -24.72 2.52
N TRP A 393 -6.41 -25.30 1.99
CA TRP A 393 -6.27 -26.73 1.74
C TRP A 393 -4.86 -27.22 2.05
N ARG A 394 -4.70 -28.53 2.17
CA ARG A 394 -3.41 -29.16 2.37
C ARG A 394 -2.74 -29.44 1.03
N PRO A 395 -1.49 -28.99 0.81
CA PRO A 395 -0.71 -29.39 -0.36
C PRO A 395 -0.35 -30.88 -0.30
N GLU A 396 -0.04 -31.51 -1.45
CA GLU A 396 0.54 -32.84 -1.48
C GLU A 396 2.00 -32.80 -1.04
N LYS A 397 2.49 -33.88 -0.39
CA LYS A 397 3.89 -33.97 0.08
C LYS A 397 4.94 -33.79 -1.02
N ASP A 398 4.60 -34.06 -2.27
CA ASP A 398 5.50 -33.88 -3.42
C ASP A 398 5.53 -32.43 -3.94
N GLU A 399 4.57 -31.62 -3.54
CA GLU A 399 4.48 -30.20 -3.94
C GLU A 399 5.47 -29.32 -3.14
N GLU A 400 6.00 -29.82 -2.03
CA GLU A 400 6.91 -29.09 -1.15
C GLU A 400 8.37 -29.06 -1.65
N LYS A 401 8.73 -29.88 -2.65
CA LYS A 401 10.14 -30.13 -2.99
C LYS A 401 10.75 -29.18 -4.03
N LEU A 402 9.97 -28.68 -4.97
CA LEU A 402 10.44 -27.81 -6.06
C LEU A 402 9.40 -26.73 -6.35
N PRO A 403 9.81 -25.47 -6.56
CA PRO A 403 8.90 -24.42 -6.94
C PRO A 403 8.27 -24.75 -8.31
N LYS A 404 6.98 -25.05 -8.30
CA LYS A 404 6.20 -25.32 -9.50
C LYS A 404 4.85 -24.63 -9.41
N PHE A 405 4.48 -23.94 -10.50
CA PHE A 405 3.16 -23.34 -10.60
C PHE A 405 2.07 -24.43 -10.63
N LYS A 406 1.03 -24.23 -9.82
CA LYS A 406 -0.13 -25.10 -9.70
C LYS A 406 -1.39 -24.33 -10.06
N HIS A 407 -2.17 -24.87 -10.98
CA HIS A 407 -3.46 -24.27 -11.34
C HIS A 407 -4.52 -24.58 -10.30
N VAL A 408 -5.20 -23.54 -9.83
CA VAL A 408 -6.32 -23.63 -8.87
C VAL A 408 -7.61 -23.25 -9.57
N LYS A 409 -8.65 -24.06 -9.38
CA LYS A 409 -10.01 -23.71 -9.78
C LYS A 409 -10.93 -23.89 -8.58
N ILE A 410 -11.69 -22.86 -8.26
CA ILE A 410 -12.68 -22.86 -7.18
C ILE A 410 -14.04 -22.56 -7.79
N THR A 411 -15.05 -23.37 -7.49
CA THR A 411 -16.42 -23.20 -7.94
C THR A 411 -17.39 -23.37 -6.78
N VAL A 412 -18.61 -22.84 -6.92
CA VAL A 412 -19.71 -23.08 -5.99
C VAL A 412 -20.62 -24.13 -6.61
N VAL A 413 -20.85 -25.23 -5.88
CA VAL A 413 -21.67 -26.36 -6.34
C VAL A 413 -23.13 -25.92 -6.50
N ASP A 414 -23.79 -26.41 -7.57
CA ASP A 414 -25.20 -26.16 -7.87
C ASP A 414 -25.60 -24.68 -8.08
N GLN A 415 -24.62 -23.77 -8.20
CA GLN A 415 -24.86 -22.33 -8.42
C GLN A 415 -23.97 -21.77 -9.55
N PRO A 416 -24.13 -22.24 -10.80
CA PRO A 416 -23.30 -21.82 -11.94
C PRO A 416 -23.48 -20.35 -12.32
N GLU A 417 -24.55 -19.70 -11.85
CA GLU A 417 -24.81 -18.28 -12.05
C GLU A 417 -23.92 -17.35 -11.23
N LEU A 418 -23.25 -17.87 -10.19
CA LEU A 418 -22.36 -17.09 -9.34
C LEU A 418 -20.98 -16.90 -10.01
N THR A 419 -20.45 -15.72 -9.89
CA THR A 419 -19.10 -15.40 -10.32
C THR A 419 -18.13 -15.60 -9.17
N VAL A 420 -17.24 -16.59 -9.30
CA VAL A 420 -16.18 -16.85 -8.31
C VAL A 420 -14.88 -16.19 -8.77
N ARG A 421 -14.34 -15.30 -7.95
CA ARG A 421 -13.05 -14.64 -8.16
C ARG A 421 -12.05 -15.12 -7.15
N ALA A 422 -11.00 -15.74 -7.63
CA ALA A 422 -9.87 -16.23 -6.85
C ALA A 422 -8.62 -16.25 -7.73
N PRO A 423 -7.42 -16.20 -7.17
CA PRO A 423 -6.19 -16.47 -7.91
C PRO A 423 -6.27 -17.80 -8.64
N LYS A 424 -5.88 -17.82 -9.93
CA LYS A 424 -5.97 -19.03 -10.77
C LYS A 424 -4.87 -20.05 -10.52
N GLY A 425 -3.96 -19.78 -9.60
CA GLY A 425 -2.91 -20.70 -9.22
C GLY A 425 -2.08 -20.21 -8.05
N TYR A 426 -1.07 -20.99 -7.69
CA TYR A 426 -0.05 -20.64 -6.70
C TYR A 426 1.25 -21.37 -7.04
N VAL A 427 2.37 -20.85 -6.56
CA VAL A 427 3.64 -21.55 -6.67
C VAL A 427 3.85 -22.39 -5.42
N ALA A 428 3.79 -23.72 -5.59
CA ALA A 428 4.08 -24.67 -4.54
C ALA A 428 5.59 -24.73 -4.27
N GLY A 429 5.98 -25.04 -3.04
CA GLY A 429 7.38 -25.18 -2.64
C GLY A 429 7.99 -23.94 -1.97
N PRO A 430 9.22 -24.08 -1.45
CA PRO A 430 9.89 -22.97 -0.76
C PRO A 430 10.03 -21.79 -1.73
N ALA A 431 9.82 -20.59 -1.20
CA ALA A 431 10.09 -19.38 -1.97
C ALA A 431 11.52 -19.47 -2.53
N ALA A 432 11.68 -19.27 -3.85
CA ALA A 432 13.02 -19.16 -4.42
C ALA A 432 13.79 -18.15 -3.57
N ALA A 433 14.88 -18.61 -2.96
CA ALA A 433 15.74 -17.72 -2.22
C ALA A 433 16.09 -16.55 -3.14
N PRO A 434 15.97 -15.30 -2.70
CA PRO A 434 16.43 -14.19 -3.51
C PRO A 434 17.85 -14.55 -3.95
N ALA A 435 18.10 -14.44 -5.27
CA ALA A 435 19.40 -14.76 -5.87
C ALA A 435 20.46 -14.21 -4.94
N ALA A 436 21.25 -15.10 -4.36
CA ALA A 436 22.11 -14.82 -3.23
C ALA A 436 23.01 -13.63 -3.57
N THR A 437 22.65 -12.46 -3.12
CA THR A 437 23.63 -11.50 -2.72
C THR A 437 24.40 -12.23 -1.63
N THR A 438 25.52 -12.86 -2.03
CA THR A 438 26.53 -13.55 -1.22
C THR A 438 26.11 -13.73 0.23
N ALA A 439 25.80 -14.99 0.61
CA ALA A 439 25.53 -15.37 1.97
C ALA A 439 26.72 -14.94 2.83
N ASN A 440 26.65 -13.73 3.35
CA ASN A 440 27.43 -13.39 4.51
C ASN A 440 26.87 -14.27 5.62
N THR A 441 27.65 -15.24 6.04
CA THR A 441 27.53 -15.94 7.32
C THR A 441 27.06 -14.91 8.35
N THR A 442 25.84 -15.06 8.81
CA THR A 442 25.16 -14.15 9.74
C THR A 442 25.91 -14.12 11.05
N LYS A 443 26.89 -13.20 11.17
CA LYS A 443 27.32 -12.75 12.48
C LYS A 443 26.07 -12.23 13.21
N PRO A 444 25.89 -12.53 14.50
CA PRO A 444 24.77 -11.99 15.26
C PRO A 444 24.74 -10.47 15.06
N LYS A 445 23.57 -9.94 14.67
CA LYS A 445 23.41 -8.51 14.42
C LYS A 445 23.75 -7.74 15.68
N THR A 446 24.47 -6.64 15.54
CA THR A 446 24.71 -5.75 16.69
C THR A 446 23.43 -4.99 17.03
N PRO A 447 23.23 -4.56 18.30
CA PRO A 447 22.08 -3.75 18.71
C PRO A 447 21.84 -2.52 17.82
N GLU A 448 22.91 -1.89 17.35
CA GLU A 448 22.87 -0.74 16.45
C GLU A 448 22.37 -1.12 15.05
N THR A 449 22.73 -2.31 14.58
CA THR A 449 22.26 -2.83 13.28
C THR A 449 20.78 -3.16 13.36
N GLU A 450 20.30 -3.78 14.45
CA GLU A 450 18.89 -4.09 14.65
C GLU A 450 18.02 -2.82 14.69
N LEU A 451 18.46 -1.77 15.42
CA LEU A 451 17.77 -0.48 15.45
C LEU A 451 17.77 0.19 14.06
N ARG A 452 18.90 0.14 13.33
CA ARG A 452 18.98 0.71 11.98
C ARG A 452 18.05 -0.03 11.01
N ASP A 453 18.02 -1.35 11.07
CA ASP A 453 17.13 -2.16 10.23
C ASP A 453 15.68 -1.81 10.52
N ALA A 454 15.27 -1.72 11.80
CA ALA A 454 13.93 -1.35 12.22
C ALA A 454 13.53 0.09 11.80
N LEU A 455 14.50 1.04 11.77
CA LEU A 455 14.28 2.39 11.23
C LEU A 455 14.15 2.41 9.71
N SER A 456 14.78 1.45 9.02
CA SER A 456 14.79 1.39 7.55
C SER A 456 13.60 0.61 6.98
N ASP A 457 12.98 -0.25 7.78
CA ASP A 457 11.88 -1.08 7.33
C ASP A 457 10.62 -0.25 6.99
N PHE A 458 9.88 -0.68 5.98
CA PHE A 458 8.63 -0.05 5.57
C PHE A 458 7.46 -0.43 6.48
N TYR A 459 7.58 -1.51 7.22
CA TYR A 459 6.57 -1.99 8.15
C TYR A 459 7.12 -1.99 9.58
N PRO A 460 6.42 -1.41 10.56
CA PRO A 460 6.88 -1.35 11.93
C PRO A 460 7.09 -2.73 12.55
N GLU A 461 8.19 -2.88 13.30
CA GLU A 461 8.43 -4.04 14.17
C GLU A 461 7.61 -3.90 15.46
N ASP A 462 6.99 -4.99 15.94
CA ASP A 462 6.05 -4.97 17.05
C ASP A 462 6.43 -5.87 18.25
N SER A 463 7.59 -6.55 18.21
CA SER A 463 8.03 -7.41 19.31
C SER A 463 8.26 -6.65 20.63
N LEU A 464 8.49 -5.33 20.57
CA LEU A 464 8.42 -4.37 21.67
C LEU A 464 7.38 -3.30 21.32
N PRO A 465 6.15 -3.34 21.85
CA PRO A 465 5.12 -2.40 21.47
C PRO A 465 5.57 -0.95 21.64
N THR A 466 5.69 -0.25 20.51
CA THR A 466 6.19 1.12 20.42
C THR A 466 5.18 1.97 19.66
N GLN A 467 4.75 3.09 20.24
CA GLN A 467 3.78 4.00 19.64
C GLN A 467 4.40 5.38 19.48
N LEU A 468 3.96 6.09 18.45
CA LEU A 468 4.44 7.44 18.10
C LEU A 468 3.23 8.33 17.84
N SER A 469 3.21 9.49 18.48
CA SER A 469 2.30 10.58 18.16
C SER A 469 3.10 11.83 17.78
N LEU A 470 2.67 12.52 16.73
CA LEU A 470 3.33 13.71 16.22
C LEU A 470 2.41 14.91 16.35
N THR A 471 2.94 15.99 16.90
CA THR A 471 2.27 17.28 16.97
C THR A 471 3.22 18.39 16.55
N TYR A 472 2.73 19.51 16.07
CA TYR A 472 3.53 20.70 15.85
C TYR A 472 2.92 21.93 16.50
N LEU A 473 3.79 22.81 16.96
CA LEU A 473 3.45 24.12 17.53
C LEU A 473 4.41 25.17 16.97
N ASN A 474 3.93 26.39 16.81
CA ASN A 474 4.78 27.55 16.64
C ASN A 474 5.12 28.13 18.01
N THR A 475 6.39 28.08 18.40
CA THR A 475 6.87 28.58 19.70
C THR A 475 7.60 29.91 19.53
N PRO A 476 7.48 30.88 20.47
CA PRO A 476 8.16 32.16 20.34
C PRO A 476 9.69 32.04 20.25
N ALA A 477 10.27 31.06 20.92
CA ALA A 477 11.73 30.90 20.98
C ALA A 477 12.33 30.18 19.77
N ASN A 478 11.60 29.17 19.23
CA ASN A 478 12.17 28.25 18.23
C ASN A 478 11.37 28.17 16.92
N GLY A 479 10.35 29.01 16.75
CA GLY A 479 9.46 28.93 15.59
C GLY A 479 8.66 27.62 15.56
N LEU A 480 8.48 27.05 14.38
CA LEU A 480 7.76 25.78 14.18
C LEU A 480 8.58 24.61 14.74
N VAL A 481 8.05 23.95 15.73
CA VAL A 481 8.65 22.79 16.38
C VAL A 481 7.70 21.60 16.28
N ALA A 482 8.18 20.50 15.73
CA ALA A 482 7.50 19.21 15.80
C ALA A 482 7.90 18.50 17.10
N THR A 483 6.92 17.94 17.80
CA THR A 483 7.11 17.09 18.97
C THR A 483 6.76 15.66 18.60
N SER A 484 7.73 14.76 18.76
CA SER A 484 7.49 13.31 18.70
C SER A 484 7.33 12.77 20.11
N SER A 485 6.12 12.35 20.47
CA SER A 485 5.79 11.68 21.74
C SER A 485 5.78 10.18 21.50
N ILE A 486 6.65 9.46 22.21
CA ILE A 486 6.89 8.03 22.03
C ILE A 486 6.46 7.30 23.30
N GLU A 487 5.60 6.30 23.16
CA GLU A 487 5.19 5.39 24.24
C GLU A 487 5.75 4.00 23.96
N ILE A 488 6.47 3.42 24.92
CA ILE A 488 7.07 2.10 24.82
C ILE A 488 6.57 1.24 25.96
N SER A 489 6.08 0.03 25.68
CA SER A 489 5.70 -0.92 26.72
C SER A 489 6.92 -1.34 27.53
N ALA A 490 6.91 -1.05 28.82
CA ALA A 490 8.05 -1.24 29.73
C ALA A 490 7.91 -2.46 30.65
N ARG A 491 6.95 -3.35 30.43
CA ARG A 491 6.81 -4.55 31.26
C ARG A 491 8.07 -5.41 31.13
N ASP A 492 8.71 -5.69 32.27
CA ASP A 492 9.95 -6.47 32.38
C ASP A 492 11.19 -5.90 31.66
N VAL A 493 11.21 -4.60 31.41
CA VAL A 493 12.30 -3.89 30.73
C VAL A 493 13.09 -3.08 31.76
N THR A 494 14.42 -3.09 31.65
CA THR A 494 15.32 -2.33 32.51
C THR A 494 16.00 -1.16 31.81
N THR A 495 16.38 -1.38 30.56
CA THR A 495 17.08 -0.38 29.73
C THR A 495 16.62 -0.46 28.29
N ILE A 496 16.22 0.68 27.73
CA ILE A 496 15.80 0.79 26.33
C ILE A 496 16.79 1.67 25.57
N LYS A 497 17.31 1.17 24.45
CA LYS A 497 17.98 2.00 23.44
C LYS A 497 16.93 2.52 22.46
N LEU A 498 16.83 3.83 22.35
CA LEU A 498 15.89 4.53 21.49
C LEU A 498 16.66 5.28 20.38
N ALA A 499 16.23 5.14 19.14
CA ALA A 499 16.74 5.91 18.02
C ALA A 499 15.55 6.47 17.21
N GLY A 500 15.74 7.67 16.67
CA GLY A 500 14.77 8.28 15.78
C GLY A 500 15.43 9.02 14.62
N VAL A 501 14.74 9.05 13.49
CA VAL A 501 15.14 9.79 12.30
C VAL A 501 13.95 10.54 11.73
N VAL A 502 14.19 11.78 11.32
CA VAL A 502 13.21 12.63 10.63
C VAL A 502 13.66 12.79 9.20
N LEU A 503 12.85 12.35 8.27
CA LEU A 503 13.11 12.39 6.83
C LEU A 503 12.19 13.43 6.18
N ASN A 504 12.71 14.23 5.25
CA ASN A 504 11.88 15.12 4.46
C ASN A 504 11.19 14.36 3.30
N ASP A 505 10.39 15.06 2.51
CA ASP A 505 9.65 14.54 1.34
C ASP A 505 10.51 13.96 0.22
N LYS A 506 11.85 14.17 0.28
CA LYS A 506 12.85 13.61 -0.64
C LYS A 506 13.64 12.44 -0.02
N GLY A 507 13.26 12.00 1.19
CA GLY A 507 13.95 10.95 1.92
C GLY A 507 15.29 11.36 2.52
N LYS A 508 15.63 12.66 2.53
CA LYS A 508 16.86 13.16 3.17
C LYS A 508 16.63 13.34 4.66
N ILE A 509 17.63 12.99 5.46
CA ILE A 509 17.60 13.18 6.91
C ILE A 509 17.59 14.68 7.22
N ALA A 510 16.54 15.13 7.87
CA ALA A 510 16.39 16.48 8.40
C ALA A 510 16.89 16.57 9.85
N SER A 511 16.65 15.51 10.64
CA SER A 511 17.11 15.40 12.03
C SER A 511 17.23 13.93 12.44
N SER A 512 18.04 13.67 13.47
CA SER A 512 18.11 12.35 14.09
C SER A 512 18.44 12.48 15.57
N PHE A 513 18.03 11.49 16.34
CA PHE A 513 18.35 11.42 17.77
C PHE A 513 18.61 9.99 18.20
N ARG A 514 19.38 9.83 19.28
CA ARG A 514 19.57 8.57 19.99
C ARG A 514 19.53 8.85 21.47
N ASN A 515 18.92 7.95 22.23
CA ASN A 515 18.86 8.03 23.67
C ASN A 515 18.86 6.65 24.30
N GLN A 516 19.27 6.60 25.57
CA GLN A 516 19.19 5.42 26.41
C GLN A 516 18.30 5.76 27.61
N LEU A 517 17.22 5.00 27.77
CA LEU A 517 16.23 5.19 28.80
C LEU A 517 16.41 4.08 29.84
N ASN A 518 16.78 4.47 31.06
CA ASN A 518 16.81 3.55 32.19
C ASN A 518 15.44 3.52 32.87
N VAL A 519 14.88 2.34 33.01
CA VAL A 519 13.52 2.14 33.57
C VAL A 519 13.65 1.91 35.05
N ASP A 520 13.17 2.89 35.83
CA ASP A 520 12.96 2.69 37.27
C ASP A 520 11.59 2.02 37.45
N SER A 521 11.59 0.72 37.69
CA SER A 521 10.36 -0.09 37.87
C SER A 521 9.48 0.41 39.03
N SER A 522 10.05 1.17 39.99
CA SER A 522 9.31 1.78 41.10
C SER A 522 8.52 3.02 40.68
N LYS A 523 8.94 3.69 39.59
CA LYS A 523 8.34 4.92 39.04
C LYS A 523 7.53 4.70 37.76
N ALA A 524 7.53 3.51 37.19
CA ALA A 524 6.66 3.14 36.08
C ALA A 524 5.21 3.09 36.61
N GLY A 525 4.60 4.25 36.78
CA GLY A 525 3.24 4.40 37.30
C GLY A 525 2.30 3.42 36.60
N GLY A 526 1.51 2.67 37.34
CA GLY A 526 0.55 1.60 37.02
C GLY A 526 0.24 1.14 35.57
N SER A 527 0.66 1.91 34.56
CA SER A 527 0.46 1.61 33.14
C SER A 527 1.52 0.67 32.52
N GLY A 528 2.70 0.54 33.15
CA GLY A 528 3.80 -0.24 32.61
C GLY A 528 4.34 0.29 31.28
N SER A 529 4.19 1.58 30.99
CA SER A 529 4.69 2.26 29.78
C SER A 529 5.68 3.37 30.13
N ILE A 530 6.67 3.57 29.24
CA ILE A 530 7.62 4.69 29.29
C ILE A 530 7.22 5.70 28.22
N PHE A 531 7.26 6.98 28.60
CA PHE A 531 7.00 8.09 27.69
C PHE A 531 8.30 8.89 27.48
N TYR A 532 8.58 9.18 26.20
CA TYR A 532 9.70 10.02 25.81
C TYR A 532 9.26 11.04 24.77
N ASN A 533 9.59 12.32 25.01
CA ASN A 533 9.27 13.41 24.09
C ASN A 533 10.58 13.95 23.49
N HIS A 534 10.57 14.13 22.16
CA HIS A 534 11.66 14.77 21.46
C HIS A 534 11.14 15.93 20.61
N HIS A 535 11.78 17.08 20.72
CA HIS A 535 11.40 18.31 20.04
C HIS A 535 12.36 18.58 18.89
N THR A 536 11.83 18.78 17.69
CA THR A 536 12.62 19.01 16.49
C THR A 536 12.13 20.29 15.81
N PRO A 537 12.94 21.37 15.75
CA PRO A 537 12.64 22.53 14.92
C PRO A 537 12.68 22.13 13.45
N LEU A 538 11.62 22.47 12.71
CA LEU A 538 11.49 22.10 11.29
C LEU A 538 11.01 23.27 10.45
N ALA A 539 11.56 23.41 9.24
CA ALA A 539 11.02 24.29 8.22
C ALA A 539 9.67 23.78 7.69
N PRO A 540 8.85 24.63 7.06
CA PRO A 540 7.64 24.19 6.39
C PRO A 540 7.91 23.07 5.39
N GLY A 541 7.08 22.01 5.40
CA GLY A 541 7.25 20.86 4.54
C GLY A 541 6.56 19.59 5.06
N ILE A 542 6.76 18.50 4.33
CA ILE A 542 6.26 17.17 4.70
C ILE A 542 7.43 16.36 5.25
N TYR A 543 7.22 15.77 6.42
CA TYR A 543 8.23 14.98 7.11
C TYR A 543 7.69 13.63 7.56
N GLN A 544 8.54 12.62 7.48
CA GLN A 544 8.30 11.32 8.08
C GLN A 544 9.20 11.13 9.28
N PHE A 545 8.60 10.83 10.41
CA PHE A 545 9.30 10.41 11.63
C PHE A 545 9.30 8.89 11.71
N ARG A 546 10.46 8.33 11.94
CA ARG A 546 10.68 6.92 12.21
C ARG A 546 11.39 6.78 13.53
N VAL A 547 10.86 5.94 14.41
CA VAL A 547 11.47 5.65 15.72
C VAL A 547 11.62 4.14 15.89
N ALA A 548 12.70 3.73 16.53
CA ALA A 548 12.93 2.34 16.88
C ALA A 548 13.44 2.26 18.32
N ALA A 549 12.89 1.33 19.08
CA ALA A 549 13.23 1.05 20.46
C ALA A 549 13.72 -0.41 20.58
N ARG A 550 14.75 -0.66 21.38
CA ARG A 550 15.29 -1.99 21.66
C ARG A 550 15.48 -2.18 23.15
N ASP A 551 14.92 -3.24 23.69
CA ASP A 551 15.22 -3.68 25.05
C ASP A 551 16.59 -4.35 25.10
N GLU A 552 17.51 -3.83 25.92
CA GLU A 552 18.87 -4.37 26.00
C GLU A 552 18.90 -5.80 26.56
N LYS A 553 18.01 -6.15 27.47
CA LYS A 553 18.00 -7.44 28.15
C LYS A 553 17.41 -8.54 27.28
N SER A 554 16.23 -8.33 26.70
CA SER A 554 15.53 -9.34 25.91
C SER A 554 15.86 -9.33 24.42
N GLY A 555 16.45 -8.25 23.93
CA GLY A 555 16.70 -8.04 22.50
C GLY A 555 15.43 -7.73 21.68
N ARG A 556 14.26 -7.61 22.31
CA ARG A 556 13.02 -7.24 21.61
C ARG A 556 13.15 -5.86 20.98
N VAL A 557 12.66 -5.72 19.75
CA VAL A 557 12.70 -4.48 18.98
C VAL A 557 11.26 -4.05 18.64
N GLY A 558 11.00 -2.76 18.74
CA GLY A 558 9.77 -2.14 18.29
C GLY A 558 10.05 -0.90 17.48
N SER A 559 9.18 -0.58 16.53
CA SER A 559 9.30 0.65 15.76
C SER A 559 7.96 1.28 15.46
N ALA A 560 7.97 2.57 15.10
CA ALA A 560 6.78 3.28 14.67
C ALA A 560 7.15 4.32 13.61
N ILE A 561 6.21 4.54 12.68
CA ILE A 561 6.38 5.46 11.55
C ILE A 561 5.15 6.35 11.49
N GLN A 562 5.37 7.66 11.39
CA GLN A 562 4.28 8.63 11.18
C GLN A 562 4.71 9.78 10.27
N TRP A 563 3.73 10.37 9.59
CA TRP A 563 3.91 11.57 8.77
C TRP A 563 3.32 12.79 9.46
N ILE A 564 3.97 13.94 9.25
CA ILE A 564 3.49 15.24 9.69
C ILE A 564 3.72 16.29 8.60
N VAL A 565 2.78 17.23 8.50
CA VAL A 565 2.90 18.39 7.63
C VAL A 565 3.12 19.62 8.49
N ILE A 566 4.24 20.29 8.27
CA ILE A 566 4.57 21.56 8.91
C ILE A 566 4.12 22.67 7.97
N PRO A 567 3.13 23.50 8.37
CA PRO A 567 2.58 24.53 7.50
C PRO A 567 3.55 25.70 7.32
N ASP A 568 3.40 26.38 6.20
CA ASP A 568 4.12 27.63 5.93
C ASP A 568 3.32 28.82 6.48
N LEU A 569 3.65 29.27 7.68
CA LEU A 569 2.99 30.40 8.31
C LEU A 569 3.31 31.74 7.64
N ALA A 570 4.39 31.84 6.87
CA ALA A 570 4.74 33.06 6.11
C ALA A 570 3.74 33.37 4.99
N LYS A 571 2.93 32.39 4.56
CA LYS A 571 1.84 32.62 3.60
C LYS A 571 0.67 33.40 4.15
N SER A 572 0.69 33.76 5.44
CA SER A 572 -0.33 34.55 6.12
C SER A 572 -1.76 34.03 5.94
N GLN A 573 -1.90 32.71 5.81
CA GLN A 573 -3.20 32.02 5.76
C GLN A 573 -3.60 31.56 7.15
N LEU A 574 -4.91 31.66 7.47
CA LEU A 574 -5.45 31.12 8.71
C LEU A 574 -5.04 29.66 8.86
N THR A 575 -4.35 29.35 9.95
CA THR A 575 -3.75 28.04 10.17
C THR A 575 -3.95 27.63 11.64
N LEU A 576 -4.08 26.32 11.90
CA LEU A 576 -4.17 25.78 13.25
C LEU A 576 -2.91 24.93 13.54
N SER A 577 -2.51 24.90 14.82
CA SER A 577 -1.55 23.86 15.27
C SER A 577 -2.16 22.46 15.13
N SER A 578 -1.37 21.41 15.35
CA SER A 578 -1.93 20.10 15.66
C SER A 578 -2.93 20.18 16.81
N VAL A 579 -3.95 19.31 16.79
CA VAL A 579 -4.83 19.12 17.94
C VAL A 579 -4.06 18.33 19.00
N LEU A 580 -3.88 18.93 20.17
CA LEU A 580 -3.26 18.28 21.32
C LEU A 580 -4.35 17.58 22.12
N LEU A 581 -4.28 16.23 22.20
CA LEU A 581 -5.23 15.43 22.95
C LEU A 581 -4.63 15.01 24.30
N GLY A 582 -5.37 15.20 25.38
CA GLY A 582 -4.92 14.85 26.71
C GLY A 582 -6.03 14.33 27.61
N GLY A 583 -5.63 13.72 28.72
CA GLY A 583 -6.50 13.37 29.84
C GLY A 583 -6.67 14.54 30.81
N GLN A 584 -6.75 14.27 32.12
CA GLN A 584 -6.96 15.27 33.15
C GLN A 584 -5.88 16.36 33.21
N LEU A 585 -6.29 17.58 33.54
CA LEU A 585 -5.42 18.61 34.07
C LEU A 585 -4.80 18.08 35.39
N LEU A 586 -3.48 17.96 35.43
CA LEU A 586 -2.75 17.72 36.66
C LEU A 586 -2.79 19.01 37.53
N GLU A 587 -2.69 18.89 38.84
CA GLU A 587 -2.78 19.99 39.82
C GLU A 587 -1.86 21.18 39.53
N ASP A 588 -0.75 20.94 38.78
CA ASP A 588 0.24 21.95 38.35
C ASP A 588 -0.06 22.59 36.98
N LYS A 589 -1.26 22.50 36.42
CA LYS A 589 -1.67 23.02 35.09
C LYS A 589 -0.97 22.37 33.88
N TYR A 590 -0.32 21.24 34.04
CA TYR A 590 0.24 20.48 32.93
C TYR A 590 -0.79 19.47 32.44
N VAL A 591 -0.98 19.43 31.12
CA VAL A 591 -1.80 18.42 30.45
C VAL A 591 -0.90 17.26 30.03
N GLN A 592 -1.20 16.07 30.55
CA GLN A 592 -0.54 14.89 30.05
C GLN A 592 -1.13 14.55 28.66
N LEU A 593 -0.35 14.75 27.61
CA LEU A 593 -0.75 14.38 26.26
C LEU A 593 -0.79 12.85 26.12
N SER A 594 -1.84 12.36 25.47
CA SER A 594 -1.98 10.95 25.18
C SER A 594 -1.19 10.62 23.90
N VAL A 595 -0.37 9.58 23.91
CA VAL A 595 0.34 9.09 22.72
C VAL A 595 -0.55 8.13 21.93
N ASN A 596 -1.29 7.26 22.61
CA ASN A 596 -2.12 6.23 21.99
C ASN A 596 -3.55 6.71 21.68
N HIS A 597 -3.89 7.95 22.08
CA HIS A 597 -5.21 8.58 21.89
C HIS A 597 -6.39 7.68 22.32
N THR A 598 -6.19 6.87 23.35
CA THR A 598 -7.20 5.94 23.85
C THR A 598 -7.73 6.42 25.20
N PHE A 599 -9.04 6.61 25.30
CA PHE A 599 -9.68 7.19 26.47
C PHE A 599 -10.83 6.30 26.96
N PRO A 600 -10.97 6.12 28.29
CA PRO A 600 -12.12 5.42 28.84
C PRO A 600 -13.42 6.20 28.56
N ARG A 601 -14.51 5.48 28.27
CA ARG A 601 -15.83 6.08 28.02
C ARG A 601 -16.33 6.95 29.18
N ALA A 602 -15.97 6.62 30.40
CA ALA A 602 -16.34 7.39 31.60
C ALA A 602 -15.54 8.68 31.79
N SER A 603 -14.50 8.92 30.95
CA SER A 603 -13.61 10.09 31.06
C SER A 603 -14.08 11.27 30.22
N GLN A 604 -13.39 12.39 30.41
CA GLN A 604 -13.46 13.56 29.56
C GLN A 604 -12.18 13.56 28.67
N LEU A 605 -12.34 13.97 27.43
CA LEU A 605 -11.26 14.21 26.48
C LEU A 605 -10.97 15.70 26.41
N GLY A 606 -9.84 16.13 27.00
CA GLY A 606 -9.34 17.47 26.80
C GLY A 606 -8.64 17.61 25.44
N TYR A 607 -8.88 18.72 24.77
CA TYR A 607 -8.18 19.02 23.49
C TYR A 607 -7.85 20.51 23.41
N TRP A 608 -6.69 20.81 22.76
CA TRP A 608 -6.20 22.17 22.59
C TRP A 608 -5.65 22.36 21.19
N VAL A 609 -5.83 23.59 20.67
CA VAL A 609 -5.26 24.08 19.42
C VAL A 609 -4.79 25.51 19.59
N PHE A 610 -3.82 25.92 18.77
CA PHE A 610 -3.42 27.32 18.60
C PHE A 610 -3.80 27.78 17.21
N VAL A 611 -4.36 28.99 17.12
CA VAL A 611 -4.75 29.64 15.87
C VAL A 611 -3.68 30.65 15.47
N TYR A 612 -3.20 30.53 14.24
CA TYR A 612 -2.17 31.40 13.65
C TYR A 612 -2.74 32.20 12.48
N ASN A 613 -2.17 33.38 12.24
CA ASN A 613 -2.51 34.23 11.09
C ASN A 613 -3.99 34.64 11.01
N ALA A 614 -4.65 34.80 12.14
CA ALA A 614 -5.99 35.37 12.19
C ALA A 614 -5.95 36.85 11.76
N LYS A 615 -6.87 37.25 10.89
CA LYS A 615 -7.01 38.64 10.49
C LYS A 615 -7.60 39.47 11.63
N ARG A 616 -7.13 40.74 11.72
CA ARG A 616 -7.61 41.70 12.72
C ARG A 616 -8.59 42.69 12.07
N ASP A 617 -9.60 43.06 12.78
CA ASP A 617 -10.55 44.10 12.42
C ASP A 617 -9.90 45.51 12.53
N THR A 618 -10.67 46.53 12.25
CA THR A 618 -10.24 47.96 12.35
C THR A 618 -9.82 48.36 13.78
N ASN A 619 -10.25 47.64 14.81
CA ASN A 619 -9.89 47.85 16.19
C ASN A 619 -8.70 47.00 16.65
N GLY A 620 -8.08 46.27 15.74
CA GLY A 620 -6.94 45.37 16.00
C GLY A 620 -7.29 44.02 16.61
N ASN A 621 -8.57 43.69 16.70
CA ASN A 621 -9.04 42.42 17.33
C ASN A 621 -9.37 41.33 16.31
N PRO A 622 -8.98 40.08 16.53
CA PRO A 622 -9.41 38.95 15.71
C PRO A 622 -10.87 38.61 16.02
N GLN A 623 -11.66 38.27 14.98
CA GLN A 623 -13.04 37.81 15.12
C GLN A 623 -13.11 36.31 14.76
N LEU A 624 -12.81 35.47 15.76
CA LEU A 624 -12.78 34.02 15.54
C LEU A 624 -14.01 33.35 16.13
N THR A 625 -14.53 32.34 15.41
CA THR A 625 -15.49 31.37 15.94
C THR A 625 -14.93 29.97 15.79
N VAL A 626 -15.16 29.12 16.77
CA VAL A 626 -14.75 27.69 16.75
C VAL A 626 -15.98 26.81 16.84
N GLN A 627 -15.95 25.74 16.07
CA GLN A 627 -16.90 24.63 16.11
C GLN A 627 -16.14 23.31 16.19
N THR A 628 -16.56 22.43 17.07
CA THR A 628 -15.98 21.10 17.20
C THR A 628 -16.97 20.05 16.75
N GLN A 629 -16.52 19.10 15.95
CA GLN A 629 -17.28 17.97 15.46
C GLN A 629 -16.58 16.66 15.80
N VAL A 630 -17.35 15.64 16.17
CA VAL A 630 -16.89 14.26 16.30
C VAL A 630 -17.47 13.46 15.15
N LEU A 631 -16.58 12.78 14.41
CA LEU A 631 -16.96 11.98 13.28
C LEU A 631 -16.70 10.49 13.57
N ARG A 632 -17.57 9.63 13.06
CA ARG A 632 -17.38 8.18 13.02
C ARG A 632 -17.54 7.72 11.58
N ASP A 633 -16.51 7.08 11.04
CA ASP A 633 -16.48 6.61 9.63
C ASP A 633 -16.86 7.74 8.63
N GLY A 634 -16.34 8.97 8.89
CA GLY A 634 -16.58 10.17 8.08
C GLY A 634 -17.92 10.89 8.32
N GLN A 635 -18.84 10.30 9.08
CA GLN A 635 -20.14 10.91 9.42
C GLN A 635 -20.09 11.65 10.76
N THR A 636 -20.63 12.86 10.81
CA THR A 636 -20.71 13.63 12.04
C THR A 636 -21.73 13.02 13.01
N VAL A 637 -21.26 12.54 14.16
CA VAL A 637 -22.10 11.96 15.23
C VAL A 637 -22.37 12.95 16.37
N LEU A 638 -21.52 13.98 16.51
CA LEU A 638 -21.70 15.06 17.48
C LEU A 638 -21.13 16.35 16.91
N SER A 639 -21.83 17.47 17.12
CA SER A 639 -21.38 18.81 16.71
C SER A 639 -21.67 19.81 17.82
N SER A 640 -20.67 20.60 18.19
CA SER A 640 -20.86 21.71 19.15
C SER A 640 -21.50 22.93 18.44
N PRO A 641 -22.17 23.80 19.19
CA PRO A 641 -22.50 25.13 18.67
C PRO A 641 -21.21 25.92 18.34
N GLN A 642 -21.31 26.88 17.43
CA GLN A 642 -20.23 27.83 17.21
C GLN A 642 -20.04 28.74 18.42
N ARG A 643 -18.79 28.89 18.86
CA ARG A 643 -18.41 29.76 19.99
C ARG A 643 -17.39 30.79 19.55
N ARG A 644 -17.52 32.01 20.05
CA ARG A 644 -16.51 33.06 19.82
C ARG A 644 -15.28 32.78 20.70
N VAL A 645 -14.11 32.98 20.12
CA VAL A 645 -12.83 32.91 20.81
C VAL A 645 -12.36 34.33 21.11
N SER A 646 -12.14 34.63 22.39
CA SER A 646 -11.60 35.92 22.82
C SER A 646 -10.08 35.83 22.96
N SER A 647 -9.35 36.79 22.43
CA SER A 647 -7.90 36.85 22.61
C SER A 647 -7.45 37.39 23.97
N ASN A 648 -8.34 37.95 24.77
CA ASN A 648 -8.18 38.40 26.17
C ASN A 648 -6.76 38.83 26.59
N GLY A 649 -6.09 39.72 25.82
CA GLY A 649 -4.74 40.19 26.11
C GLY A 649 -3.62 39.18 25.91
N GLN A 650 -3.89 38.01 25.32
CA GLN A 650 -2.89 37.02 24.95
C GLN A 650 -2.25 37.38 23.59
N ASP A 651 -1.15 36.71 23.30
CA ASP A 651 -0.44 36.87 22.01
C ASP A 651 -1.42 36.69 20.84
N ALA A 652 -1.73 37.80 20.15
CA ALA A 652 -2.69 37.80 19.05
C ALA A 652 -2.19 37.08 17.79
N GLU A 653 -0.94 36.69 17.74
CA GLU A 653 -0.36 35.87 16.67
C GLU A 653 -0.47 34.36 16.95
N ARG A 654 -0.79 34.02 18.20
CA ARG A 654 -0.89 32.65 18.69
C ARG A 654 -2.05 32.50 19.70
N ILE A 655 -3.26 32.42 19.17
CA ILE A 655 -4.47 32.41 19.98
C ILE A 655 -4.79 30.98 20.42
N PRO A 656 -4.73 30.66 21.74
CA PRO A 656 -5.07 29.34 22.22
C PRO A 656 -6.58 29.15 22.29
N PHE A 657 -7.01 27.93 21.99
CA PHE A 657 -8.37 27.43 22.22
C PHE A 657 -8.30 26.03 22.78
N GLY A 658 -9.09 25.72 23.80
CA GLY A 658 -9.18 24.39 24.36
C GLY A 658 -10.55 24.16 25.02
N GLU A 659 -11.02 22.92 24.93
CA GLU A 659 -12.27 22.47 25.56
C GLU A 659 -12.16 21.00 26.02
N GLU A 660 -13.14 20.57 26.78
CA GLU A 660 -13.32 19.20 27.22
C GLU A 660 -14.57 18.59 26.58
N LEU A 661 -14.44 17.35 26.10
CA LEU A 661 -15.52 16.58 25.50
C LEU A 661 -15.87 15.38 26.38
N ALA A 662 -17.13 15.28 26.83
CA ALA A 662 -17.61 14.14 27.58
C ALA A 662 -17.81 12.91 26.70
N LEU A 663 -17.06 11.84 26.95
CA LEU A 663 -17.06 10.63 26.10
C LEU A 663 -18.21 9.66 26.41
N LYS A 664 -18.94 9.83 27.49
CA LYS A 664 -20.02 8.94 27.95
C LYS A 664 -21.14 8.73 26.93
N THR A 665 -21.37 9.71 26.06
CA THR A 665 -22.39 9.66 24.98
C THR A 665 -21.96 8.90 23.75
N LEU A 666 -20.67 8.64 23.61
CA LEU A 666 -20.10 7.92 22.48
C LEU A 666 -20.06 6.41 22.78
N ALA A 667 -20.41 5.59 21.80
CA ALA A 667 -20.20 4.14 21.89
C ALA A 667 -18.69 3.80 21.80
N PRO A 668 -18.23 2.68 22.36
CA PRO A 668 -16.85 2.24 22.14
C PRO A 668 -16.52 2.17 20.63
N GLY A 669 -15.33 2.63 20.27
CA GLY A 669 -14.90 2.67 18.88
C GLY A 669 -13.92 3.78 18.55
N LYS A 670 -13.54 3.88 17.27
CA LYS A 670 -12.65 4.92 16.75
C LYS A 670 -13.46 6.10 16.23
N TYR A 671 -12.95 7.31 16.51
CA TYR A 671 -13.54 8.59 16.14
C TYR A 671 -12.46 9.56 15.65
N ASP A 672 -12.89 10.55 14.86
CA ASP A 672 -12.09 11.71 14.48
C ASP A 672 -12.67 12.96 15.14
N LEU A 673 -11.83 13.70 15.86
CA LEU A 673 -12.14 15.02 16.39
C LEU A 673 -11.75 16.07 15.34
N LYS A 674 -12.71 16.82 14.84
CA LYS A 674 -12.52 17.91 13.88
C LYS A 674 -12.74 19.25 14.56
N VAL A 675 -11.71 20.07 14.66
CA VAL A 675 -11.77 21.44 15.19
C VAL A 675 -11.76 22.41 14.00
N ILE A 676 -12.82 23.16 13.83
CA ILE A 676 -13.02 24.13 12.74
C ILE A 676 -12.97 25.52 13.32
N VAL A 677 -12.09 26.37 12.78
CA VAL A 677 -11.98 27.78 13.14
C VAL A 677 -12.36 28.63 11.94
N THR A 678 -13.26 29.57 12.15
CA THR A 678 -13.68 30.54 11.13
C THR A 678 -13.24 31.94 11.53
N ASP A 679 -12.51 32.60 10.64
CA ASP A 679 -12.11 34.00 10.76
C ASP A 679 -13.19 34.89 10.13
N GLY A 680 -13.93 35.58 10.95
CA GLY A 680 -15.03 36.46 10.52
C GLY A 680 -14.55 37.71 9.76
N VAL A 681 -13.30 38.17 9.97
CA VAL A 681 -12.72 39.32 9.27
C VAL A 681 -12.28 38.89 7.85
N ALA A 682 -11.66 37.71 7.73
CA ALA A 682 -11.18 37.17 6.44
C ALA A 682 -12.27 36.43 5.66
N GLY A 683 -13.36 36.01 6.30
CA GLY A 683 -14.38 35.13 5.71
C GLY A 683 -13.85 33.74 5.35
N LYS A 684 -12.80 33.25 6.06
CA LYS A 684 -12.13 31.97 5.77
C LYS A 684 -12.19 31.04 6.98
N SER A 685 -12.23 29.75 6.70
CA SER A 685 -12.18 28.72 7.72
C SER A 685 -10.97 27.82 7.53
N ALA A 686 -10.41 27.33 8.62
CA ALA A 686 -9.40 26.28 8.68
C ALA A 686 -9.84 25.20 9.67
N TYR A 687 -9.37 23.99 9.49
CA TYR A 687 -9.66 22.89 10.43
C TYR A 687 -8.44 21.99 10.66
N GLN A 688 -8.48 21.28 11.80
CA GLN A 688 -7.56 20.19 12.09
C GLN A 688 -8.33 18.95 12.56
N LEU A 689 -7.75 17.80 12.30
CA LEU A 689 -8.28 16.49 12.68
C LEU A 689 -7.32 15.79 13.65
N ALA A 690 -7.88 15.10 14.62
CA ALA A 690 -7.12 14.16 15.45
C ALA A 690 -7.98 12.91 15.70
N ASP A 691 -7.40 11.74 15.50
CA ASP A 691 -8.07 10.48 15.78
C ASP A 691 -8.00 10.11 17.28
N PHE A 692 -9.07 9.51 17.81
CA PHE A 692 -9.10 8.98 19.16
C PHE A 692 -9.98 7.73 19.27
N ILE A 693 -9.75 6.95 20.33
CA ILE A 693 -10.46 5.69 20.59
C ILE A 693 -11.17 5.81 21.93
N VAL A 694 -12.47 5.47 21.95
CA VAL A 694 -13.26 5.29 23.18
C VAL A 694 -13.30 3.81 23.52
N LYS A 695 -12.90 3.48 24.79
CA LYS A 695 -12.95 2.11 25.34
C LYS A 695 -14.10 1.94 26.33
#